data_d127d5b72bcef9ae0ff29ee1e6ddb2b6
#
_entry.id   d127d5b72bcef9ae0ff29ee1e6ddb2b6
#
_cell.length_a   1.000
_cell.length_b   1.000
_cell.length_c   1.000
_cell.angle_alpha   90.00
_cell.angle_beta   90.00
_cell.angle_gamma   90.00
#
_symmetry.space_group_name_H-M   'P 1'
#
loop_
_entity.id
_entity.type
_entity.pdbx_description
1 polymer ?
#
loop_
_entity_poly.entity_id
_entity_poly.type
_entity_poly.pdbx_seq_one_letter_code
_entity_poly.pdbx_strand_id
1 'polypeptide(L)'
;PAPAPAPAPAPEATVNDFSGTFKGTFVWDGDHPTSFGEAPTLAAKVKSGDLPPVEERLPDAADVMVIPVVDRIGDYGGTWRRAFTGPNDGQNADRLMMDFVYYYDLNGTNVIPNVSKGWSISPDGLVYRFDLRKGMKWSDGVAFTSDDFVWHFENVISNLELNPTRDGEIGWSGVQVDSVTAVDDLTVNVTLRERKDGFLDSLANYTTGGWTLHGRIADGMYGPTHFLKTIHRDFASDKAAYDKKVADAGYEAWTTYFKDLSSPLKSTDTPVISPWKMTSPITAELYEWERNPYYWAVDPAGNQLPYMDRVSMTLTGDKEVLNLKAAAGEIDFQHRHIDMAKVPVFKQNAEKSNIAVQFWGSHGAQAGLVINMSYGVGENLNYEADPEIQKWINNFDFRKALSIAIDREKINEVMFLGSGVPNQGTFAKGHPFYPGDEVALAYTDQDTDEANKILDGIGLDKKDGAGFRLRTDGSGDVLGFEMMYIAEYFVAYDKLAELLAEDFGKIGIKTYLKPLDVSVIAERRNNNDIVFQASGVMSARWPNLLDRWHNTGAAYRNWYVGGRDVYAAAGVAAEPTDANIKRLGELADAATKKRYEDRGPEYIEGQTIFINNLYSIGAVGGTPAFNGVIVKKNYMKNVPDVAPNQSPLQNPGIGRTPTWFMEGGKNDQE
;
A
#
# COMPACT_ATOMS: atom_id res chain seq x y z
N PRO A 1 -55.89 2.86 -18.93
CA PRO A 1 -55.05 2.44 -17.81
C PRO A 1 -53.79 3.31 -17.76
N ALA A 2 -53.53 3.92 -16.58
CA ALA A 2 -52.31 4.67 -16.37
C ALA A 2 -51.11 3.73 -16.47
N PRO A 3 -49.93 4.20 -16.99
CA PRO A 3 -48.74 3.38 -17.02
C PRO A 3 -48.33 3.05 -15.58
N ALA A 4 -47.82 1.81 -15.40
CA ALA A 4 -47.32 1.37 -14.10
C ALA A 4 -46.18 2.30 -13.66
N PRO A 5 -46.08 2.63 -12.36
CA PRO A 5 -45.00 3.43 -11.84
C PRO A 5 -43.68 2.73 -12.15
N ALA A 6 -42.69 3.52 -12.57
CA ALA A 6 -41.32 3.02 -12.78
C ALA A 6 -40.82 2.33 -11.50
N PRO A 7 -40.09 1.21 -11.60
CA PRO A 7 -39.51 0.59 -10.43
C PRO A 7 -38.65 1.63 -9.69
N ALA A 8 -38.78 1.64 -8.37
CA ALA A 8 -37.95 2.48 -7.51
C ALA A 8 -36.49 2.21 -7.83
N PRO A 9 -35.62 3.24 -7.90
CA PRO A 9 -34.21 3.02 -8.07
C PRO A 9 -33.73 2.08 -6.95
N ALA A 10 -32.91 1.09 -7.31
CA ALA A 10 -32.25 0.24 -6.34
C ALA A 10 -31.51 1.17 -5.35
N PRO A 11 -31.55 0.88 -4.04
CA PRO A 11 -30.83 1.68 -3.07
C PRO A 11 -29.37 1.78 -3.55
N GLU A 12 -28.90 3.00 -3.73
CA GLU A 12 -27.47 3.24 -3.95
C GLU A 12 -26.76 2.60 -2.77
N ALA A 13 -25.90 1.60 -3.07
CA ALA A 13 -25.03 1.03 -2.06
C ALA A 13 -24.21 2.20 -1.49
N THR A 14 -24.49 2.57 -0.26
CA THR A 14 -23.71 3.60 0.40
C THR A 14 -22.29 3.11 0.46
N VAL A 15 -21.35 3.91 -0.03
CA VAL A 15 -19.91 3.62 -0.13
C VAL A 15 -19.29 3.15 1.21
N ASN A 16 -20.03 3.26 2.28
CA ASN A 16 -19.66 2.95 3.67
C ASN A 16 -20.21 1.63 4.22
N ASP A 17 -21.01 0.88 3.46
CA ASP A 17 -21.56 -0.39 3.95
C ASP A 17 -20.63 -1.56 3.61
N PHE A 18 -19.60 -1.73 4.43
CA PHE A 18 -18.72 -2.91 4.42
C PHE A 18 -19.26 -4.05 5.30
N SER A 19 -20.45 -3.94 5.85
CA SER A 19 -21.14 -5.03 6.57
C SER A 19 -21.63 -6.14 5.63
N GLY A 20 -21.54 -5.91 4.31
CA GLY A 20 -21.81 -6.92 3.30
C GLY A 20 -20.83 -8.08 3.43
N THR A 21 -21.35 -9.29 3.63
CA THR A 21 -20.58 -10.53 3.52
C THR A 21 -19.97 -10.59 2.14
N PHE A 22 -18.63 -10.48 2.06
CA PHE A 22 -17.91 -10.81 0.83
C PHE A 22 -18.26 -12.23 0.42
N LYS A 23 -18.66 -12.43 -0.82
CA LYS A 23 -18.90 -13.77 -1.34
C LYS A 23 -17.55 -14.47 -1.50
N GLY A 24 -17.34 -15.50 -0.70
CA GLY A 24 -16.18 -16.38 -0.77
C GLY A 24 -15.00 -15.96 0.12
N THR A 25 -14.52 -16.90 0.89
CA THR A 25 -13.15 -16.91 1.40
C THR A 25 -12.31 -17.55 0.32
N PHE A 26 -11.15 -17.01 -0.05
CA PHE A 26 -10.23 -17.68 -0.99
C PHE A 26 -9.46 -18.83 -0.34
N VAL A 27 -10.10 -19.54 0.56
CA VAL A 27 -9.61 -20.77 1.17
C VAL A 27 -10.38 -21.92 0.56
N TRP A 28 -9.65 -22.87 -0.03
CA TRP A 28 -10.23 -24.10 -0.54
C TRP A 28 -10.38 -25.11 0.62
N ASP A 29 -11.59 -25.59 0.81
CA ASP A 29 -11.94 -26.61 1.82
C ASP A 29 -12.45 -27.93 1.21
N GLY A 30 -12.41 -28.04 -0.12
CA GLY A 30 -12.78 -29.24 -0.86
C GLY A 30 -11.61 -30.20 -1.10
N ASP A 31 -11.89 -31.31 -1.80
CA ASP A 31 -10.87 -32.27 -2.21
C ASP A 31 -9.89 -31.64 -3.21
N HIS A 32 -8.62 -32.04 -3.12
CA HIS A 32 -7.61 -31.62 -4.10
C HIS A 32 -7.86 -32.32 -5.44
N PRO A 33 -7.71 -31.61 -6.58
CA PRO A 33 -7.81 -32.20 -7.91
C PRO A 33 -6.79 -33.33 -8.09
N THR A 34 -7.21 -34.42 -8.73
CA THR A 34 -6.35 -35.57 -9.05
C THR A 34 -5.90 -35.61 -10.51
N SER A 35 -6.40 -34.70 -11.33
CA SER A 35 -6.00 -34.51 -12.71
C SER A 35 -5.86 -33.00 -12.99
N PHE A 36 -4.94 -32.65 -13.89
CA PHE A 36 -4.59 -31.26 -14.14
C PHE A 36 -4.78 -30.90 -15.61
N GLY A 37 -5.26 -29.66 -15.85
CA GLY A 37 -5.37 -29.03 -17.14
C GLY A 37 -4.38 -27.89 -17.28
N GLU A 38 -4.11 -27.50 -18.54
CA GLU A 38 -3.20 -26.40 -18.84
C GLU A 38 -3.73 -25.51 -19.96
N ALA A 39 -3.20 -24.30 -20.08
CA ALA A 39 -3.54 -23.41 -21.16
C ALA A 39 -3.18 -23.99 -22.55
N PRO A 40 -3.98 -23.76 -23.61
CA PRO A 40 -3.67 -24.23 -24.96
C PRO A 40 -2.28 -23.80 -25.45
N THR A 41 -1.82 -22.62 -25.08
CA THR A 41 -0.49 -22.11 -25.40
C THR A 41 0.64 -22.91 -24.75
N LEU A 42 0.44 -23.42 -23.54
CA LEU A 42 1.39 -24.31 -22.85
C LEU A 42 1.30 -25.74 -23.40
N ALA A 43 0.10 -26.25 -23.65
CA ALA A 43 -0.09 -27.57 -24.26
C ALA A 43 0.62 -27.68 -25.63
N ALA A 44 0.65 -26.59 -26.40
CA ALA A 44 1.43 -26.52 -27.64
C ALA A 44 2.94 -26.67 -27.41
N LYS A 45 3.48 -26.03 -26.35
CA LYS A 45 4.90 -26.15 -25.97
C LYS A 45 5.25 -27.55 -25.42
N VAL A 46 4.31 -28.20 -24.71
CA VAL A 46 4.47 -29.59 -24.28
C VAL A 46 4.52 -30.52 -25.51
N LYS A 47 3.62 -30.31 -26.47
CA LYS A 47 3.60 -31.10 -27.71
C LYS A 47 4.87 -30.94 -28.55
N SER A 48 5.49 -29.76 -28.57
CA SER A 48 6.76 -29.52 -29.26
C SER A 48 7.97 -30.05 -28.49
N GLY A 49 7.83 -30.40 -27.22
CA GLY A 49 8.92 -30.82 -26.35
C GLY A 49 9.69 -29.67 -25.67
N ASP A 50 9.17 -28.46 -25.77
CA ASP A 50 9.78 -27.26 -25.17
C ASP A 50 9.43 -27.12 -23.66
N LEU A 51 8.40 -27.82 -23.19
CA LEU A 51 7.99 -27.89 -21.79
C LEU A 51 7.67 -29.33 -21.40
N PRO A 52 7.91 -29.74 -20.14
CA PRO A 52 7.40 -30.99 -19.59
C PRO A 52 5.86 -30.94 -19.42
N PRO A 53 5.20 -32.10 -19.29
CA PRO A 53 3.77 -32.20 -18.96
C PRO A 53 3.40 -31.38 -17.72
N VAL A 54 2.12 -30.97 -17.62
CA VAL A 54 1.65 -30.10 -16.53
C VAL A 54 1.85 -30.76 -15.14
N GLU A 55 1.71 -32.07 -15.05
CA GLU A 55 1.92 -32.83 -13.82
C GLU A 55 3.37 -32.75 -13.29
N GLU A 56 4.34 -32.56 -14.19
CA GLU A 56 5.74 -32.39 -13.82
C GLU A 56 6.11 -30.93 -13.51
N ARG A 57 5.23 -29.98 -13.83
CA ARG A 57 5.42 -28.55 -13.61
C ARG A 57 4.76 -28.04 -12.34
N LEU A 58 3.68 -28.69 -11.91
CA LEU A 58 2.95 -28.38 -10.68
C LEU A 58 3.60 -29.02 -9.44
N PRO A 59 3.32 -28.52 -8.25
CA PRO A 59 3.55 -29.27 -7.00
C PRO A 59 2.83 -30.63 -7.00
N ASP A 60 3.25 -31.54 -6.10
CA ASP A 60 2.54 -32.79 -5.85
C ASP A 60 1.04 -32.51 -5.59
N ALA A 61 0.15 -33.38 -6.05
CA ALA A 61 -1.30 -33.16 -6.00
C ALA A 61 -1.84 -32.80 -4.60
N ALA A 62 -1.22 -33.33 -3.54
CA ALA A 62 -1.59 -33.01 -2.14
C ALA A 62 -1.08 -31.63 -1.69
N ASP A 63 -0.14 -31.03 -2.41
CA ASP A 63 0.56 -29.79 -2.04
C ASP A 63 0.24 -28.64 -3.00
N VAL A 64 -0.40 -28.91 -4.16
CA VAL A 64 -0.81 -27.86 -5.10
C VAL A 64 -1.79 -26.90 -4.41
N MET A 65 -1.64 -25.62 -4.64
CA MET A 65 -2.61 -24.65 -4.14
C MET A 65 -3.84 -24.61 -5.02
N VAL A 66 -5.00 -24.84 -4.42
CA VAL A 66 -6.29 -24.66 -5.09
C VAL A 66 -6.84 -23.28 -4.74
N ILE A 67 -7.04 -22.42 -5.75
CA ILE A 67 -7.61 -21.09 -5.56
C ILE A 67 -9.07 -21.10 -5.98
N PRO A 68 -10.03 -20.88 -5.05
CA PRO A 68 -11.44 -20.76 -5.38
C PRO A 68 -11.69 -19.64 -6.40
N VAL A 69 -12.72 -19.78 -7.21
CA VAL A 69 -13.13 -18.78 -8.20
C VAL A 69 -14.39 -18.06 -7.74
N VAL A 70 -14.55 -16.79 -8.14
CA VAL A 70 -15.69 -15.96 -7.72
C VAL A 70 -16.96 -16.32 -8.49
N ASP A 71 -16.87 -16.34 -9.82
CA ASP A 71 -18.03 -16.59 -10.69
C ASP A 71 -18.08 -18.04 -11.19
N ARG A 72 -17.03 -18.46 -11.90
CA ARG A 72 -16.93 -19.79 -12.52
C ARG A 72 -15.50 -20.16 -12.90
N ILE A 73 -15.29 -21.41 -13.27
CA ILE A 73 -14.07 -21.87 -13.95
C ILE A 73 -13.87 -21.00 -15.20
N GLY A 74 -12.67 -20.45 -15.37
CA GLY A 74 -12.39 -19.43 -16.36
C GLY A 74 -12.04 -19.98 -17.74
N ASP A 75 -12.05 -19.08 -18.72
CA ASP A 75 -11.58 -19.33 -20.07
C ASP A 75 -10.09 -18.92 -20.16
N TYR A 76 -9.28 -19.75 -20.80
CA TYR A 76 -7.87 -19.40 -21.05
C TYR A 76 -7.72 -18.44 -22.23
N GLY A 77 -6.76 -17.54 -22.13
CA GLY A 77 -6.35 -16.66 -23.21
C GLY A 77 -6.48 -15.17 -22.88
N GLY A 78 -6.15 -14.35 -23.85
CA GLY A 78 -6.26 -12.90 -23.79
C GLY A 78 -5.09 -12.18 -23.11
N THR A 79 -5.04 -10.88 -23.38
CA THR A 79 -4.04 -9.96 -22.83
C THR A 79 -4.73 -8.94 -21.91
N TRP A 80 -4.40 -8.93 -20.64
CA TRP A 80 -4.91 -7.94 -19.69
C TRP A 80 -4.22 -6.58 -19.91
N ARG A 81 -4.94 -5.65 -20.52
CA ARG A 81 -4.45 -4.30 -20.81
C ARG A 81 -4.64 -3.39 -19.61
N ARG A 82 -3.56 -2.70 -19.26
CA ARG A 82 -3.48 -1.70 -18.18
C ARG A 82 -2.67 -0.49 -18.63
N ALA A 83 -2.57 0.52 -17.75
CA ALA A 83 -1.71 1.67 -17.97
C ALA A 83 -0.89 1.98 -16.71
N PHE A 84 0.26 2.65 -16.89
CA PHE A 84 1.12 3.11 -15.82
C PHE A 84 1.75 4.47 -16.16
N THR A 85 2.23 5.20 -15.15
CA THR A 85 2.71 6.57 -15.31
C THR A 85 4.23 6.71 -15.39
N GLY A 86 4.95 5.59 -15.31
CA GLY A 86 6.41 5.57 -15.46
C GLY A 86 7.10 4.59 -14.51
N PRO A 87 8.44 4.53 -14.55
CA PRO A 87 9.23 3.57 -13.76
C PRO A 87 9.02 3.67 -12.24
N ASN A 88 8.64 4.84 -11.74
CA ASN A 88 8.31 5.04 -10.32
C ASN A 88 6.94 4.45 -9.92
N ASP A 89 6.15 3.99 -10.89
CA ASP A 89 4.85 3.35 -10.69
C ASP A 89 4.95 1.81 -10.61
N GLY A 90 6.10 1.27 -10.24
CA GLY A 90 6.33 -0.18 -10.12
C GLY A 90 5.31 -0.92 -9.26
N GLN A 91 4.74 -0.24 -8.25
CA GLN A 91 3.65 -0.79 -7.43
C GLN A 91 2.39 -1.17 -8.23
N ASN A 92 2.20 -0.61 -9.40
CA ASN A 92 1.09 -0.94 -10.28
C ASN A 92 1.22 -2.36 -10.86
N ALA A 93 2.46 -2.80 -11.04
CA ALA A 93 2.81 -4.12 -11.54
C ALA A 93 3.01 -5.14 -10.41
N ASP A 94 3.82 -4.82 -9.42
CA ASP A 94 4.24 -5.77 -8.40
C ASP A 94 3.06 -6.32 -7.58
N ARG A 95 2.00 -5.53 -7.38
CA ARG A 95 0.75 -5.97 -6.73
C ARG A 95 0.00 -7.08 -7.45
N LEU A 96 0.35 -7.37 -8.70
CA LEU A 96 -0.20 -8.47 -9.48
C LEU A 96 0.74 -9.67 -9.51
N MET A 97 2.05 -9.39 -9.36
CA MET A 97 3.13 -10.30 -9.69
C MET A 97 3.83 -10.90 -8.47
N MET A 98 3.42 -10.52 -7.25
CA MET A 98 4.07 -11.00 -6.04
C MET A 98 3.23 -12.06 -5.35
N ASP A 99 3.90 -13.17 -4.99
CA ASP A 99 3.33 -14.15 -4.09
C ASP A 99 3.98 -14.05 -2.71
N PHE A 100 3.16 -13.91 -1.67
CA PHE A 100 3.60 -13.82 -0.28
C PHE A 100 3.75 -15.20 0.34
N VAL A 101 4.55 -15.29 1.39
CA VAL A 101 4.68 -16.53 2.18
C VAL A 101 3.30 -16.97 2.65
N TYR A 102 2.52 -16.04 3.19
CA TYR A 102 1.11 -16.18 3.54
C TYR A 102 0.28 -15.11 2.83
N TYR A 103 -1.02 -15.24 2.89
CA TYR A 103 -1.95 -14.29 2.30
C TYR A 103 -3.05 -13.94 3.30
N TYR A 104 -3.87 -12.95 2.98
CA TYR A 104 -5.12 -12.75 3.69
C TYR A 104 -6.28 -13.40 2.92
N ASP A 105 -7.32 -13.81 3.67
CA ASP A 105 -8.61 -14.13 3.07
C ASP A 105 -9.17 -12.90 2.35
N LEU A 106 -10.22 -13.08 1.54
CA LEU A 106 -10.81 -11.97 0.77
C LEU A 106 -11.35 -10.85 1.66
N ASN A 107 -11.71 -11.16 2.91
CA ASN A 107 -12.14 -10.17 3.89
C ASN A 107 -10.95 -9.38 4.47
N GLY A 108 -9.71 -9.84 4.25
CA GLY A 108 -8.50 -9.26 4.79
C GLY A 108 -8.37 -9.40 6.31
N THR A 109 -9.02 -10.40 6.92
CA THR A 109 -9.05 -10.58 8.37
C THR A 109 -8.20 -11.75 8.85
N ASN A 110 -8.18 -12.84 8.10
CA ASN A 110 -7.48 -14.05 8.51
C ASN A 110 -6.25 -14.28 7.62
N VAL A 111 -5.12 -14.58 8.25
CA VAL A 111 -3.95 -15.08 7.54
C VAL A 111 -4.22 -16.49 7.07
N ILE A 112 -3.95 -16.78 5.80
CA ILE A 112 -4.17 -18.06 5.15
C ILE A 112 -2.88 -18.55 4.48
N PRO A 113 -2.72 -19.85 4.24
CA PRO A 113 -1.62 -20.42 3.48
C PRO A 113 -1.51 -19.82 2.08
N ASN A 114 -0.26 -19.67 1.58
CA ASN A 114 0.02 -19.28 0.20
C ASN A 114 1.28 -20.00 -0.30
N VAL A 115 2.44 -19.37 -0.45
CA VAL A 115 3.71 -20.02 -0.80
C VAL A 115 4.03 -21.12 0.21
N SER A 116 3.96 -20.82 1.50
CA SER A 116 3.94 -21.86 2.54
C SER A 116 2.53 -22.43 2.70
N LYS A 117 2.41 -23.74 2.77
CA LYS A 117 1.13 -24.47 2.96
C LYS A 117 0.66 -24.50 4.40
N GLY A 118 1.50 -24.13 5.36
CA GLY A 118 1.17 -24.12 6.78
C GLY A 118 2.29 -23.55 7.62
N TRP A 119 1.99 -23.34 8.90
CA TRP A 119 2.96 -22.87 9.88
C TRP A 119 2.71 -23.45 11.26
N SER A 120 3.76 -23.44 12.09
CA SER A 120 3.64 -23.62 13.54
C SER A 120 4.54 -22.62 14.26
N ILE A 121 4.21 -22.33 15.52
CA ILE A 121 4.92 -21.35 16.35
C ILE A 121 5.35 -22.06 17.63
N SER A 122 6.60 -21.85 18.04
CA SER A 122 7.11 -22.38 19.31
C SER A 122 6.36 -21.78 20.51
N PRO A 123 6.30 -22.48 21.66
CA PRO A 123 5.56 -22.00 22.83
C PRO A 123 6.03 -20.64 23.37
N ASP A 124 7.31 -20.30 23.17
CA ASP A 124 7.87 -19.00 23.54
C ASP A 124 7.60 -17.88 22.51
N GLY A 125 7.04 -18.25 21.35
CA GLY A 125 6.72 -17.30 20.28
C GLY A 125 7.94 -16.79 19.50
N LEU A 126 9.09 -17.42 19.64
CA LEU A 126 10.33 -16.98 18.99
C LEU A 126 10.61 -17.71 17.68
N VAL A 127 10.21 -18.98 17.52
CA VAL A 127 10.48 -19.76 16.31
C VAL A 127 9.19 -19.97 15.52
N TYR A 128 9.22 -19.56 14.26
CA TYR A 128 8.17 -19.76 13.28
C TYR A 128 8.65 -20.79 12.27
N ARG A 129 7.96 -21.91 12.19
CA ARG A 129 8.21 -22.96 11.21
C ARG A 129 7.28 -22.79 10.02
N PHE A 130 7.83 -22.83 8.80
CA PHE A 130 7.08 -22.79 7.54
C PHE A 130 7.20 -24.13 6.84
N ASP A 131 6.06 -24.67 6.39
CA ASP A 131 5.99 -25.91 5.63
C ASP A 131 5.77 -25.58 4.15
N LEU A 132 6.75 -25.89 3.29
CA LEU A 132 6.73 -25.55 1.86
C LEU A 132 5.98 -26.62 1.06
N ARG A 133 5.61 -26.26 -0.19
CA ARG A 133 4.89 -27.14 -1.11
C ARG A 133 5.87 -28.02 -1.88
N LYS A 134 5.73 -29.34 -1.76
CA LYS A 134 6.60 -30.28 -2.46
C LYS A 134 6.40 -30.21 -3.96
N GLY A 135 7.48 -30.09 -4.71
CA GLY A 135 7.48 -30.02 -6.16
C GLY A 135 7.27 -28.62 -6.75
N MET A 136 7.12 -27.59 -5.92
CA MET A 136 7.06 -26.20 -6.38
C MET A 136 8.36 -25.79 -7.10
N LYS A 137 8.24 -24.97 -8.15
CA LYS A 137 9.36 -24.55 -9.01
C LYS A 137 9.35 -23.08 -9.31
N TRP A 138 10.52 -22.53 -9.57
CA TRP A 138 10.70 -21.23 -10.20
C TRP A 138 10.28 -21.26 -11.67
N SER A 139 10.09 -20.10 -12.29
CA SER A 139 9.62 -19.97 -13.68
C SER A 139 10.54 -20.56 -14.74
N ASP A 140 11.78 -20.86 -14.38
CA ASP A 140 12.76 -21.57 -15.21
C ASP A 140 12.83 -23.09 -14.96
N GLY A 141 11.97 -23.60 -14.07
CA GLY A 141 11.84 -25.02 -13.76
C GLY A 141 12.75 -25.52 -12.64
N VAL A 142 13.59 -24.67 -12.06
CA VAL A 142 14.41 -25.01 -10.89
C VAL A 142 13.53 -25.18 -9.66
N ALA A 143 13.83 -26.17 -8.81
CA ALA A 143 13.05 -26.43 -7.60
C ALA A 143 13.09 -25.26 -6.62
N PHE A 144 11.93 -24.95 -6.03
CA PHE A 144 11.81 -23.99 -4.93
C PHE A 144 11.93 -24.76 -3.60
N THR A 145 12.88 -24.39 -2.76
CA THR A 145 13.22 -25.12 -1.53
C THR A 145 13.52 -24.17 -0.37
N SER A 146 13.79 -24.75 0.79
CA SER A 146 14.25 -24.03 1.99
C SER A 146 15.55 -23.24 1.76
N ASP A 147 16.43 -23.68 0.82
CA ASP A 147 17.68 -22.95 0.47
C ASP A 147 17.38 -21.55 -0.06
N ASP A 148 16.23 -21.34 -0.73
CA ASP A 148 15.81 -20.04 -1.23
C ASP A 148 15.51 -19.02 -0.12
N PHE A 149 15.15 -19.51 1.08
CA PHE A 149 14.98 -18.70 2.30
C PHE A 149 16.29 -18.48 3.03
N VAL A 150 17.02 -19.57 3.29
CA VAL A 150 18.24 -19.55 4.10
C VAL A 150 19.31 -18.69 3.42
N TRP A 151 19.63 -19.00 2.16
CA TRP A 151 20.64 -18.25 1.43
C TRP A 151 20.28 -16.79 1.26
N HIS A 152 19.01 -16.49 0.99
CA HIS A 152 18.51 -15.14 0.83
C HIS A 152 18.66 -14.33 2.13
N PHE A 153 18.32 -14.93 3.27
CA PHE A 153 18.52 -14.28 4.57
C PHE A 153 19.99 -13.98 4.85
N GLU A 154 20.85 -14.97 4.67
CA GLU A 154 22.28 -14.85 4.99
C GLU A 154 23.02 -13.88 4.08
N ASN A 155 22.72 -13.88 2.77
CA ASN A 155 23.53 -13.19 1.76
C ASN A 155 22.87 -11.93 1.18
N VAL A 156 21.57 -11.74 1.40
CA VAL A 156 20.84 -10.56 0.92
C VAL A 156 20.34 -9.72 2.07
N ILE A 157 19.51 -10.29 2.96
CA ILE A 157 18.87 -9.52 4.05
C ILE A 157 19.92 -9.09 5.08
N SER A 158 20.78 -10.00 5.53
CA SER A 158 21.83 -9.75 6.53
C SER A 158 23.10 -9.14 5.94
N ASN A 159 23.15 -8.91 4.65
CA ASN A 159 24.29 -8.28 4.00
C ASN A 159 24.26 -6.75 4.19
N LEU A 160 25.17 -6.24 5.04
CA LEU A 160 25.23 -4.81 5.36
C LEU A 160 25.69 -3.92 4.20
N GLU A 161 26.35 -4.45 3.14
CA GLU A 161 26.60 -3.68 1.92
C GLU A 161 25.31 -3.48 1.11
N LEU A 162 24.41 -4.48 1.10
CA LEU A 162 23.12 -4.41 0.45
C LEU A 162 22.09 -3.64 1.30
N ASN A 163 22.13 -3.80 2.62
CA ASN A 163 21.16 -3.26 3.58
C ASN A 163 21.84 -2.59 4.77
N PRO A 164 22.51 -1.45 4.60
CA PRO A 164 23.35 -0.85 5.64
C PRO A 164 22.57 -0.39 6.90
N THR A 165 21.23 -0.30 6.83
CA THR A 165 20.38 0.19 7.93
C THR A 165 19.45 -0.87 8.51
N ARG A 166 19.53 -2.14 8.04
CA ARG A 166 18.54 -3.18 8.37
C ARG A 166 19.19 -4.50 8.76
N ASP A 167 19.90 -4.52 9.86
CA ASP A 167 20.53 -5.76 10.38
C ASP A 167 19.47 -6.81 10.73
N GLY A 168 19.21 -7.76 9.81
CA GLY A 168 18.24 -8.84 9.98
C GLY A 168 16.76 -8.43 9.96
N GLU A 169 16.43 -7.18 9.68
CA GLU A 169 15.04 -6.74 9.53
C GLU A 169 14.49 -7.16 8.17
N ILE A 170 13.36 -7.89 8.19
CA ILE A 170 12.67 -8.30 6.97
C ILE A 170 11.64 -7.26 6.58
N GLY A 171 11.79 -6.72 5.39
CA GLY A 171 10.87 -5.73 4.84
C GLY A 171 10.80 -4.46 5.69
N TRP A 172 9.60 -3.99 5.92
CA TRP A 172 9.30 -2.82 6.75
C TRP A 172 8.44 -3.23 7.96
N SER A 173 8.70 -4.43 8.47
CA SER A 173 7.92 -5.01 9.55
C SER A 173 8.34 -4.54 10.94
N GLY A 174 9.55 -3.98 11.08
CA GLY A 174 10.19 -3.77 12.38
C GLY A 174 10.47 -5.10 13.11
N VAL A 175 10.40 -6.22 12.40
CA VAL A 175 10.70 -7.56 12.95
C VAL A 175 12.13 -7.92 12.63
N GLN A 176 12.94 -8.07 13.66
CA GLN A 176 14.32 -8.52 13.53
C GLN A 176 14.40 -10.03 13.66
N VAL A 177 14.95 -10.66 12.62
CA VAL A 177 15.20 -12.09 12.57
C VAL A 177 16.63 -12.36 13.03
N ASP A 178 16.77 -13.33 13.90
CA ASP A 178 18.07 -13.81 14.38
C ASP A 178 18.68 -14.80 13.40
N SER A 179 17.86 -15.77 12.95
CA SER A 179 18.31 -16.79 12.02
C SER A 179 17.17 -17.37 11.18
N VAL A 180 17.52 -17.82 9.98
CA VAL A 180 16.68 -18.65 9.11
C VAL A 180 17.43 -19.95 8.84
N THR A 181 16.83 -21.09 9.16
CA THR A 181 17.47 -22.39 9.03
C THR A 181 16.58 -23.40 8.33
N ALA A 182 17.18 -24.26 7.50
CA ALA A 182 16.49 -25.41 6.91
C ALA A 182 16.46 -26.57 7.90
N VAL A 183 15.29 -27.17 8.10
CA VAL A 183 15.15 -28.46 8.77
C VAL A 183 15.34 -29.57 7.73
N ASP A 184 14.76 -29.39 6.57
CA ASP A 184 14.90 -30.18 5.36
C ASP A 184 14.57 -29.29 4.14
N ASP A 185 14.54 -29.86 2.93
CA ASP A 185 14.27 -29.09 1.69
C ASP A 185 12.91 -28.39 1.68
N LEU A 186 11.97 -28.80 2.52
CA LEU A 186 10.58 -28.33 2.54
C LEU A 186 10.19 -27.67 3.86
N THR A 187 11.12 -27.50 4.79
CA THR A 187 10.82 -26.96 6.11
C THR A 187 11.83 -25.90 6.53
N VAL A 188 11.34 -24.71 6.80
CA VAL A 188 12.14 -23.54 7.21
C VAL A 188 11.77 -23.15 8.63
N ASN A 189 12.76 -22.93 9.49
CA ASN A 189 12.58 -22.26 10.76
C ASN A 189 13.10 -20.83 10.68
N VAL A 190 12.28 -19.87 11.10
CA VAL A 190 12.62 -18.46 11.26
C VAL A 190 12.64 -18.13 12.74
N THR A 191 13.78 -17.78 13.27
CA THR A 191 13.94 -17.41 14.69
C THR A 191 13.98 -15.92 14.83
N LEU A 192 13.12 -15.34 15.65
CA LEU A 192 13.07 -13.91 15.94
C LEU A 192 14.01 -13.53 17.08
N ARG A 193 14.59 -12.33 17.07
CA ARG A 193 15.38 -11.78 18.19
C ARG A 193 14.52 -11.48 19.41
N GLU A 194 13.26 -11.15 19.21
CA GLU A 194 12.27 -10.95 20.26
C GLU A 194 10.89 -11.45 19.82
N ARG A 195 10.02 -11.80 20.77
CA ARG A 195 8.65 -12.22 20.45
C ARG A 195 7.87 -11.10 19.80
N LYS A 196 7.28 -11.39 18.63
CA LYS A 196 6.38 -10.49 17.89
C LYS A 196 5.21 -11.28 17.32
N ASP A 197 4.11 -11.34 18.04
CA ASP A 197 2.95 -12.16 17.67
C ASP A 197 2.28 -11.72 16.35
N GLY A 198 2.53 -10.49 15.89
CA GLY A 198 2.10 -9.98 14.59
C GLY A 198 3.00 -10.35 13.41
N PHE A 199 3.99 -11.22 13.58
CA PHE A 199 4.91 -11.58 12.48
C PHE A 199 4.20 -12.29 11.32
N LEU A 200 3.23 -13.18 11.58
CA LEU A 200 2.45 -13.82 10.52
C LEU A 200 1.65 -12.79 9.68
N ASP A 201 1.08 -11.79 10.35
CA ASP A 201 0.39 -10.69 9.67
C ASP A 201 1.35 -9.91 8.75
N SER A 202 2.59 -9.73 9.20
CA SER A 202 3.64 -9.12 8.39
C SER A 202 3.94 -9.94 7.14
N LEU A 203 3.99 -11.26 7.25
CA LEU A 203 4.27 -12.17 6.13
C LEU A 203 3.13 -12.30 5.12
N ALA A 204 1.90 -11.94 5.51
CA ALA A 204 0.75 -11.84 4.63
C ALA A 204 0.60 -10.44 3.99
N ASN A 205 1.51 -9.54 4.33
CA ASN A 205 1.45 -8.15 3.94
C ASN A 205 2.40 -7.86 2.78
N TYR A 206 1.93 -7.04 1.85
CA TYR A 206 2.67 -6.52 0.71
C TYR A 206 4.06 -5.93 1.04
N THR A 207 4.27 -5.40 2.26
CA THR A 207 5.53 -4.76 2.63
C THR A 207 6.58 -5.70 3.19
N THR A 208 6.26 -6.97 3.41
CA THR A 208 7.18 -7.92 4.10
C THR A 208 7.10 -9.33 3.55
N GLY A 209 5.90 -9.83 3.27
CA GLY A 209 5.67 -11.24 3.01
C GLY A 209 6.08 -11.74 1.64
N GLY A 210 6.28 -10.85 0.68
CA GLY A 210 6.63 -11.21 -0.69
C GLY A 210 8.12 -11.39 -0.90
N TRP A 211 8.49 -11.71 -2.13
CA TRP A 211 9.90 -11.78 -2.51
C TRP A 211 10.52 -10.40 -2.63
N THR A 212 9.84 -9.44 -3.24
CA THR A 212 10.35 -8.08 -3.40
C THR A 212 9.26 -7.04 -3.15
N LEU A 213 9.60 -5.93 -2.51
CA LEU A 213 8.78 -4.74 -2.43
C LEU A 213 9.31 -3.71 -3.43
N HIS A 214 8.46 -3.24 -4.35
CA HIS A 214 8.86 -2.27 -5.39
C HIS A 214 10.09 -2.74 -6.19
N GLY A 215 10.24 -4.05 -6.41
CA GLY A 215 11.43 -4.61 -7.03
C GLY A 215 12.68 -4.61 -6.14
N ARG A 216 12.53 -4.43 -4.82
CA ARG A 216 13.65 -4.47 -3.87
C ARG A 216 13.78 -5.85 -3.28
N ILE A 217 14.77 -6.59 -3.73
CA ILE A 217 14.98 -7.97 -3.30
C ILE A 217 15.22 -8.11 -1.79
N ALA A 218 15.81 -7.12 -1.15
CA ALA A 218 16.10 -7.14 0.28
C ALA A 218 14.88 -6.99 1.18
N ASP A 219 13.71 -6.72 0.62
CA ASP A 219 12.50 -6.54 1.40
C ASP A 219 11.68 -7.84 1.54
N GLY A 220 12.05 -8.92 0.82
CA GLY A 220 11.33 -10.19 0.84
C GLY A 220 11.97 -11.28 1.70
N MET A 221 11.24 -12.38 1.89
CA MET A 221 11.67 -13.52 2.71
C MET A 221 12.52 -14.54 1.95
N TYR A 222 12.47 -14.57 0.63
CA TYR A 222 13.09 -15.58 -0.22
C TYR A 222 13.49 -14.99 -1.58
N GLY A 223 14.36 -15.69 -2.31
CA GLY A 223 14.76 -15.32 -3.66
C GLY A 223 15.31 -16.50 -4.44
N PRO A 224 15.42 -16.45 -5.79
CA PRO A 224 15.91 -17.54 -6.62
C PRO A 224 17.42 -17.75 -6.42
N THR A 225 17.77 -18.48 -5.40
CA THR A 225 19.16 -18.71 -4.93
C THR A 225 20.09 -19.13 -6.05
N HIS A 226 19.65 -20.04 -6.92
CA HIS A 226 20.43 -20.51 -8.07
C HIS A 226 20.81 -19.40 -9.05
N PHE A 227 19.91 -18.45 -9.30
CA PHE A 227 20.15 -17.28 -10.13
C PHE A 227 20.96 -16.21 -9.38
N LEU A 228 20.57 -15.88 -8.14
CA LEU A 228 21.19 -14.83 -7.36
C LEU A 228 22.67 -15.07 -7.09
N LYS A 229 23.07 -16.32 -6.88
CA LYS A 229 24.49 -16.71 -6.77
C LYS A 229 25.31 -16.31 -8.01
N THR A 230 24.73 -16.29 -9.21
CA THR A 230 25.43 -15.95 -10.46
C THR A 230 25.69 -14.46 -10.62
N ILE A 231 24.94 -13.63 -9.90
CA ILE A 231 25.03 -12.16 -9.96
C ILE A 231 25.51 -11.53 -8.65
N HIS A 232 25.84 -12.32 -7.63
CA HIS A 232 26.33 -11.83 -6.35
C HIS A 232 27.86 -11.84 -6.31
N ARG A 233 28.48 -10.72 -5.93
CA ARG A 233 29.94 -10.50 -5.94
C ARG A 233 30.71 -11.55 -5.16
N ASP A 234 30.20 -11.96 -3.98
CA ASP A 234 30.92 -12.89 -3.11
C ASP A 234 30.93 -14.33 -3.61
N PHE A 235 30.04 -14.67 -4.55
CA PHE A 235 29.98 -15.97 -5.21
C PHE A 235 30.71 -15.99 -6.56
N ALA A 236 31.28 -14.87 -7.00
CA ALA A 236 32.09 -14.81 -8.20
C ALA A 236 33.44 -15.54 -8.00
N SER A 237 33.78 -16.42 -8.92
CA SER A 237 35.08 -17.13 -8.90
C SER A 237 36.28 -16.19 -9.08
N ASP A 238 36.08 -15.07 -9.77
CA ASP A 238 37.06 -13.98 -9.96
C ASP A 238 36.34 -12.63 -9.67
N LYS A 239 36.62 -12.07 -8.50
CA LYS A 239 36.04 -10.80 -8.09
C LYS A 239 36.51 -9.62 -8.95
N ALA A 240 37.73 -9.63 -9.46
CA ALA A 240 38.21 -8.55 -10.32
C ALA A 240 37.53 -8.56 -11.70
N ALA A 241 37.31 -9.74 -12.26
CA ALA A 241 36.55 -9.90 -13.49
C ALA A 241 35.07 -9.51 -13.28
N TYR A 242 34.49 -9.82 -12.11
CA TYR A 242 33.15 -9.41 -11.74
C TYR A 242 33.05 -7.89 -11.61
N ASP A 243 33.93 -7.24 -10.86
CA ASP A 243 33.95 -5.79 -10.68
C ASP A 243 34.11 -5.07 -12.04
N LYS A 244 34.94 -5.63 -12.94
CA LYS A 244 35.02 -5.12 -14.32
C LYS A 244 33.71 -5.29 -15.08
N LYS A 245 33.02 -6.42 -14.95
CA LYS A 245 31.69 -6.64 -15.57
C LYS A 245 30.67 -5.63 -15.08
N VAL A 246 30.66 -5.32 -13.79
CA VAL A 246 29.80 -4.29 -13.18
C VAL A 246 30.05 -2.92 -13.78
N ALA A 247 31.35 -2.53 -13.89
CA ALA A 247 31.75 -1.25 -14.47
C ALA A 247 31.44 -1.18 -15.97
N ASP A 248 31.70 -2.25 -16.73
CA ASP A 248 31.39 -2.35 -18.17
C ASP A 248 29.89 -2.25 -18.44
N ALA A 249 29.03 -2.68 -17.48
CA ALA A 249 27.60 -2.54 -17.52
C ALA A 249 27.08 -1.14 -17.09
N GLY A 250 27.99 -0.22 -16.76
CA GLY A 250 27.65 1.16 -16.40
C GLY A 250 27.27 1.41 -14.94
N TYR A 251 27.56 0.46 -14.05
CA TYR A 251 27.27 0.60 -12.63
C TYR A 251 28.52 1.01 -11.84
N GLU A 252 28.37 1.95 -10.91
CA GLU A 252 29.42 2.39 -10.00
C GLU A 252 29.66 1.41 -8.83
N ALA A 253 28.62 0.67 -8.44
CA ALA A 253 28.66 -0.25 -7.30
C ALA A 253 28.00 -1.60 -7.64
N TRP A 254 28.62 -2.69 -7.17
CA TRP A 254 28.08 -4.03 -7.33
C TRP A 254 26.69 -4.20 -6.67
N THR A 255 26.43 -3.47 -5.59
CA THR A 255 25.16 -3.51 -4.87
C THR A 255 23.99 -2.96 -5.70
N THR A 256 24.23 -1.91 -6.49
CA THR A 256 23.23 -1.36 -7.42
C THR A 256 23.00 -2.32 -8.59
N TYR A 257 24.11 -2.85 -9.17
CA TYR A 257 24.05 -3.87 -10.21
C TYR A 257 23.25 -5.10 -9.75
N PHE A 258 23.55 -5.63 -8.55
CA PHE A 258 22.84 -6.76 -7.98
C PHE A 258 21.34 -6.46 -7.78
N LYS A 259 21.01 -5.30 -7.18
CA LYS A 259 19.62 -4.89 -6.94
C LYS A 259 18.81 -4.75 -8.23
N ASP A 260 19.41 -4.25 -9.29
CA ASP A 260 18.72 -4.09 -10.56
C ASP A 260 18.53 -5.43 -11.29
N LEU A 261 19.55 -6.28 -11.33
CA LEU A 261 19.45 -7.58 -11.97
C LEU A 261 18.62 -8.60 -11.20
N SER A 262 18.51 -8.45 -9.89
CA SER A 262 17.64 -9.30 -9.06
C SER A 262 16.17 -8.85 -9.02
N SER A 263 15.87 -7.69 -9.59
CA SER A 263 14.50 -7.16 -9.59
C SER A 263 13.65 -7.76 -10.71
N PRO A 264 12.53 -8.44 -10.39
CA PRO A 264 11.61 -8.99 -11.40
C PRO A 264 10.81 -7.90 -12.15
N LEU A 265 11.01 -6.62 -11.81
CA LEU A 265 10.42 -5.47 -12.51
C LEU A 265 11.41 -4.79 -13.47
N LYS A 266 12.69 -5.13 -13.38
CA LYS A 266 13.76 -4.51 -14.18
C LYS A 266 14.50 -5.51 -15.07
N SER A 267 14.65 -6.75 -14.61
CA SER A 267 15.39 -7.80 -15.32
C SER A 267 14.45 -8.91 -15.80
N THR A 268 14.44 -9.16 -17.09
CA THR A 268 13.71 -10.26 -17.73
C THR A 268 14.30 -11.63 -17.42
N ASP A 269 15.56 -11.67 -16.98
CA ASP A 269 16.28 -12.91 -16.68
C ASP A 269 15.92 -13.48 -15.30
N THR A 270 15.41 -12.64 -14.41
CA THR A 270 15.11 -13.03 -13.03
C THR A 270 13.98 -14.08 -12.98
N PRO A 271 14.22 -15.28 -12.45
CA PRO A 271 13.18 -16.27 -12.25
C PRO A 271 12.17 -15.78 -11.20
N VAL A 272 10.91 -16.15 -11.38
CA VAL A 272 9.79 -15.78 -10.48
C VAL A 272 8.94 -17.01 -10.13
N ILE A 273 8.20 -16.95 -9.02
CA ILE A 273 7.14 -17.91 -8.70
C ILE A 273 5.74 -17.30 -8.96
N SER A 274 5.68 -16.04 -9.32
CA SER A 274 4.44 -15.29 -9.60
C SER A 274 3.70 -15.81 -10.86
N PRO A 275 2.41 -15.49 -11.02
CA PRO A 275 1.59 -16.02 -12.11
C PRO A 275 2.05 -15.58 -13.50
N TRP A 276 2.70 -14.43 -13.60
CA TRP A 276 3.29 -13.94 -14.85
C TRP A 276 4.75 -13.57 -14.65
N LYS A 277 5.55 -13.79 -15.69
CA LYS A 277 6.96 -13.41 -15.77
C LYS A 277 7.12 -12.25 -16.74
N MET A 278 7.91 -11.27 -16.37
CA MET A 278 8.22 -10.10 -17.19
C MET A 278 8.95 -10.49 -18.49
N THR A 279 8.52 -9.87 -19.59
CA THR A 279 9.12 -10.02 -20.92
C THR A 279 9.67 -8.71 -21.47
N SER A 280 9.22 -7.56 -20.94
CA SER A 280 9.83 -6.26 -21.23
C SER A 280 9.92 -5.42 -19.94
N PRO A 281 11.00 -4.63 -19.73
CA PRO A 281 11.27 -3.97 -18.46
C PRO A 281 10.36 -2.76 -18.23
N ILE A 282 10.25 -2.32 -16.98
CA ILE A 282 9.43 -1.15 -16.57
C ILE A 282 9.84 0.16 -17.25
N THR A 283 11.02 0.21 -17.83
CA THR A 283 11.51 1.36 -18.61
C THR A 283 11.00 1.41 -20.04
N ALA A 284 10.33 0.35 -20.50
CA ALA A 284 9.74 0.30 -21.84
C ALA A 284 8.43 1.08 -21.91
N GLU A 285 8.07 1.58 -23.10
CA GLU A 285 6.76 2.20 -23.36
C GLU A 285 5.61 1.21 -23.20
N LEU A 286 5.87 -0.06 -23.52
CA LEU A 286 4.98 -1.19 -23.31
C LEU A 286 5.66 -2.17 -22.35
N TYR A 287 5.15 -2.20 -21.13
CA TYR A 287 5.64 -3.04 -20.06
C TYR A 287 4.82 -4.33 -20.01
N GLU A 288 5.44 -5.50 -20.29
CA GLU A 288 4.74 -6.74 -20.59
C GLU A 288 5.21 -7.92 -19.73
N TRP A 289 4.28 -8.84 -19.53
CA TRP A 289 4.48 -10.14 -18.89
C TRP A 289 3.76 -11.23 -19.65
N GLU A 290 4.32 -12.42 -19.60
CA GLU A 290 3.69 -13.65 -20.08
C GLU A 290 3.43 -14.64 -18.93
N ARG A 291 2.47 -15.53 -19.13
CA ARG A 291 2.13 -16.62 -18.21
C ARG A 291 3.39 -17.37 -17.77
N ASN A 292 3.55 -17.54 -16.45
CA ASN A 292 4.57 -18.43 -15.89
C ASN A 292 4.15 -19.90 -16.13
N PRO A 293 4.91 -20.69 -16.91
CA PRO A 293 4.54 -22.07 -17.19
C PRO A 293 4.66 -23.00 -15.97
N TYR A 294 5.36 -22.58 -14.94
CA TYR A 294 5.56 -23.31 -13.67
C TYR A 294 4.75 -22.70 -12.52
N TYR A 295 3.71 -21.89 -12.82
CA TYR A 295 2.89 -21.37 -11.73
C TYR A 295 2.20 -22.51 -10.97
N TRP A 296 2.32 -22.49 -9.66
CA TRP A 296 2.10 -23.59 -8.73
C TRP A 296 0.67 -23.71 -8.20
N ALA A 297 -0.26 -22.91 -8.70
CA ALA A 297 -1.66 -22.92 -8.28
C ALA A 297 -2.60 -23.35 -9.41
N VAL A 298 -3.71 -23.96 -9.00
CA VAL A 298 -4.79 -24.41 -9.88
C VAL A 298 -6.14 -23.88 -9.42
N ASP A 299 -7.14 -23.94 -10.27
CA ASP A 299 -8.54 -23.74 -9.92
C ASP A 299 -9.17 -25.04 -9.30
N PRO A 300 -10.42 -25.00 -8.80
CA PRO A 300 -11.08 -26.18 -8.25
C PRO A 300 -11.30 -27.36 -9.23
N ALA A 301 -11.20 -27.13 -10.52
CA ALA A 301 -11.26 -28.18 -11.56
C ALA A 301 -9.87 -28.74 -11.92
N GLY A 302 -8.80 -28.24 -11.30
CA GLY A 302 -7.42 -28.66 -11.55
C GLY A 302 -6.74 -27.95 -12.72
N ASN A 303 -7.33 -26.91 -13.29
CA ASN A 303 -6.68 -26.17 -14.37
C ASN A 303 -5.58 -25.24 -13.82
N GLN A 304 -4.37 -25.33 -14.39
CA GLN A 304 -3.23 -24.50 -13.98
C GLN A 304 -3.51 -23.01 -14.25
N LEU A 305 -3.37 -22.18 -13.25
CA LEU A 305 -3.51 -20.71 -13.34
C LEU A 305 -2.20 -20.07 -13.87
N PRO A 306 -2.21 -18.80 -14.27
CA PRO A 306 -3.36 -17.91 -14.45
C PRO A 306 -4.15 -18.22 -15.73
N TYR A 307 -5.41 -17.76 -15.81
CA TYR A 307 -6.20 -17.94 -17.04
C TYR A 307 -5.73 -17.04 -18.17
N MET A 308 -5.39 -15.77 -17.89
CA MET A 308 -4.92 -14.83 -18.92
C MET A 308 -3.48 -15.14 -19.34
N ASP A 309 -3.24 -15.10 -20.66
CA ASP A 309 -1.91 -15.40 -21.22
C ASP A 309 -0.89 -14.31 -20.90
N ARG A 310 -1.32 -13.03 -20.92
CA ARG A 310 -0.44 -11.87 -20.82
C ARG A 310 -1.04 -10.77 -19.95
N VAL A 311 -0.15 -9.93 -19.41
CA VAL A 311 -0.47 -8.61 -18.88
C VAL A 311 0.36 -7.60 -19.66
N SER A 312 -0.26 -6.49 -20.06
CA SER A 312 0.38 -5.42 -20.80
C SER A 312 0.02 -4.08 -20.18
N MET A 313 1.01 -3.24 -19.89
CA MET A 313 0.82 -1.90 -19.36
C MET A 313 1.43 -0.87 -20.31
N THR A 314 0.60 0.05 -20.81
CA THR A 314 1.04 1.16 -21.67
C THR A 314 1.47 2.34 -20.83
N LEU A 315 2.63 2.92 -21.12
CA LEU A 315 3.09 4.17 -20.52
C LEU A 315 2.19 5.33 -20.97
N THR A 316 1.63 6.08 -20.03
CA THR A 316 0.76 7.23 -20.31
C THR A 316 1.39 8.58 -20.00
N GLY A 317 2.47 8.60 -19.22
CA GLY A 317 3.16 9.82 -18.81
C GLY A 317 2.44 10.61 -17.72
N ASP A 318 1.10 10.62 -17.71
CA ASP A 318 0.30 11.28 -16.69
C ASP A 318 -1.02 10.54 -16.39
N LYS A 319 -1.64 10.90 -15.26
CA LYS A 319 -2.89 10.28 -14.80
C LYS A 319 -4.13 10.71 -15.62
N GLU A 320 -4.12 11.89 -16.22
CA GLU A 320 -5.25 12.36 -17.01
C GLU A 320 -5.41 11.54 -18.29
N VAL A 321 -4.31 11.27 -19.00
CA VAL A 321 -4.29 10.38 -20.17
C VAL A 321 -4.72 8.98 -19.77
N LEU A 322 -4.27 8.47 -18.61
CA LEU A 322 -4.70 7.16 -18.09
C LEU A 322 -6.22 7.11 -17.90
N ASN A 323 -6.80 8.13 -17.26
CA ASN A 323 -8.24 8.20 -17.02
C ASN A 323 -9.05 8.32 -18.33
N LEU A 324 -8.54 9.05 -19.32
CA LEU A 324 -9.17 9.12 -20.63
C LEU A 324 -9.17 7.77 -21.37
N LYS A 325 -8.04 7.03 -21.30
CA LYS A 325 -7.96 5.66 -21.83
C LYS A 325 -8.92 4.71 -21.13
N ALA A 326 -9.04 4.81 -19.81
CA ALA A 326 -10.01 4.01 -19.05
C ALA A 326 -11.46 4.34 -19.46
N ALA A 327 -11.81 5.62 -19.63
CA ALA A 327 -13.13 6.06 -20.10
C ALA A 327 -13.42 5.62 -21.54
N ALA A 328 -12.41 5.58 -22.40
CA ALA A 328 -12.51 5.10 -23.77
C ALA A 328 -12.64 3.57 -23.88
N GLY A 329 -12.38 2.83 -22.78
CA GLY A 329 -12.41 1.36 -22.77
C GLY A 329 -11.16 0.73 -23.37
N GLU A 330 -10.05 1.42 -23.43
CA GLU A 330 -8.76 0.91 -23.90
C GLU A 330 -8.04 0.06 -22.82
N ILE A 331 -8.55 0.07 -21.59
CA ILE A 331 -8.03 -0.61 -20.41
C ILE A 331 -9.05 -1.67 -19.97
N ASP A 332 -8.57 -2.87 -19.60
CA ASP A 332 -9.46 -3.97 -19.19
C ASP A 332 -9.82 -3.93 -17.71
N PHE A 333 -8.88 -3.56 -16.88
CA PHE A 333 -9.07 -3.30 -15.45
C PHE A 333 -8.01 -2.33 -14.92
N GLN A 334 -8.46 -1.28 -14.26
CA GLN A 334 -7.59 -0.31 -13.60
C GLN A 334 -8.20 0.16 -12.28
N HIS A 335 -7.35 0.28 -11.26
CA HIS A 335 -7.69 0.88 -9.97
C HIS A 335 -6.72 2.00 -9.61
N ARG A 336 -5.42 1.78 -9.91
CA ARG A 336 -4.36 2.72 -9.61
C ARG A 336 -4.41 3.90 -10.57
N HIS A 337 -4.30 5.12 -10.05
CA HIS A 337 -4.43 6.40 -10.77
C HIS A 337 -5.83 6.69 -11.34
N ILE A 338 -6.84 5.89 -11.02
CA ILE A 338 -8.22 6.25 -11.34
C ILE A 338 -8.69 7.33 -10.39
N ASP A 339 -9.11 8.46 -10.97
CA ASP A 339 -9.52 9.65 -10.23
C ASP A 339 -11.01 9.58 -9.88
N MET A 340 -11.33 9.76 -8.60
CA MET A 340 -12.71 9.81 -8.09
C MET A 340 -13.55 10.90 -8.80
N ALA A 341 -12.95 12.05 -9.11
CA ALA A 341 -13.63 13.15 -9.81
C ALA A 341 -14.06 12.79 -11.24
N LYS A 342 -13.47 11.73 -11.83
CA LYS A 342 -13.82 11.25 -13.19
C LYS A 342 -14.94 10.20 -13.20
N VAL A 343 -15.44 9.77 -12.05
CA VAL A 343 -16.54 8.78 -11.96
C VAL A 343 -17.74 9.16 -12.84
N PRO A 344 -18.23 10.41 -12.89
CA PRO A 344 -19.30 10.79 -13.81
C PRO A 344 -18.96 10.53 -15.28
N VAL A 345 -17.72 10.79 -15.70
CA VAL A 345 -17.25 10.55 -17.07
C VAL A 345 -17.22 9.04 -17.38
N PHE A 346 -16.74 8.21 -16.46
CA PHE A 346 -16.75 6.76 -16.64
C PHE A 346 -18.19 6.24 -16.75
N LYS A 347 -19.09 6.66 -15.87
CA LYS A 347 -20.52 6.27 -15.93
C LYS A 347 -21.18 6.73 -17.23
N GLN A 348 -20.87 7.91 -17.72
CA GLN A 348 -21.42 8.42 -19.02
C GLN A 348 -20.96 7.59 -20.21
N ASN A 349 -19.75 7.06 -20.17
CA ASN A 349 -19.17 6.25 -21.25
C ASN A 349 -19.38 4.73 -21.05
N ALA A 350 -20.01 4.30 -19.95
CA ALA A 350 -20.07 2.89 -19.54
C ALA A 350 -20.61 1.95 -20.62
N GLU A 351 -21.73 2.29 -21.24
CA GLU A 351 -22.34 1.48 -22.31
C GLU A 351 -21.48 1.47 -23.58
N LYS A 352 -21.09 2.65 -24.08
CA LYS A 352 -20.30 2.81 -25.30
C LYS A 352 -18.95 2.09 -25.22
N SER A 353 -18.28 2.20 -24.08
CA SER A 353 -16.93 1.66 -23.85
C SER A 353 -16.95 0.24 -23.26
N ASN A 354 -18.15 -0.34 -23.02
CA ASN A 354 -18.33 -1.63 -22.38
C ASN A 354 -17.56 -1.75 -21.04
N ILE A 355 -17.69 -0.73 -20.19
CA ILE A 355 -17.02 -0.68 -18.89
C ILE A 355 -18.02 -0.61 -17.74
N ALA A 356 -17.57 -1.07 -16.57
CA ALA A 356 -18.25 -0.88 -15.29
C ALA A 356 -17.35 -0.12 -14.31
N VAL A 357 -17.98 0.63 -13.41
CA VAL A 357 -17.30 1.29 -12.29
C VAL A 357 -17.69 0.57 -11.01
N GLN A 358 -16.70 0.13 -10.24
CA GLN A 358 -16.88 -0.48 -8.92
C GLN A 358 -16.15 0.35 -7.87
N PHE A 359 -16.55 0.18 -6.61
CA PHE A 359 -15.92 0.84 -5.47
C PHE A 359 -15.45 -0.23 -4.48
N TRP A 360 -14.14 -0.27 -4.26
CA TRP A 360 -13.52 -1.20 -3.34
C TRP A 360 -13.03 -0.47 -2.11
N GLY A 361 -13.37 -1.00 -0.95
CA GLY A 361 -12.92 -0.51 0.32
C GLY A 361 -13.15 0.98 0.56
N SER A 362 -12.95 1.39 1.79
CA SER A 362 -12.85 2.80 2.16
C SER A 362 -11.67 2.99 3.09
N HIS A 363 -11.23 4.22 3.20
CA HIS A 363 -10.15 4.58 4.10
C HIS A 363 -10.68 5.45 5.24
N GLY A 364 -9.92 5.55 6.33
CA GLY A 364 -10.10 6.55 7.37
C GLY A 364 -10.07 7.96 6.77
N ALA A 365 -9.49 8.94 7.43
CA ALA A 365 -9.45 10.30 6.90
C ALA A 365 -8.52 10.43 5.69
N GLN A 366 -9.09 10.49 4.49
CA GLN A 366 -8.39 10.63 3.21
C GLN A 366 -7.92 12.07 2.93
N ALA A 367 -8.56 13.05 3.55
CA ALA A 367 -8.25 14.45 3.43
C ALA A 367 -8.11 15.07 4.81
N GLY A 368 -7.14 15.96 4.97
CA GLY A 368 -6.91 16.70 6.20
C GLY A 368 -5.59 17.45 6.20
N LEU A 369 -5.26 17.97 7.36
CA LEU A 369 -4.05 18.72 7.64
C LEU A 369 -3.14 17.94 8.58
N VAL A 370 -1.99 17.55 8.11
CA VAL A 370 -0.90 17.02 8.93
C VAL A 370 -0.12 18.20 9.51
N ILE A 371 0.12 18.18 10.83
CA ILE A 371 0.84 19.21 11.57
C ILE A 371 2.13 18.60 12.15
N ASN A 372 3.26 19.25 11.92
CA ASN A 372 4.53 18.79 12.50
C ASN A 372 4.72 19.33 13.92
N MET A 373 4.32 18.54 14.91
CA MET A 373 4.45 18.93 16.33
C MET A 373 5.90 19.01 16.83
N SER A 374 6.86 18.45 16.11
CA SER A 374 8.29 18.50 16.42
C SER A 374 9.07 19.55 15.62
N TYR A 375 8.40 20.42 14.87
CA TYR A 375 9.04 21.47 14.10
C TYR A 375 9.98 22.31 15.00
N GLY A 376 11.23 22.45 14.57
CA GLY A 376 12.25 23.18 15.32
C GLY A 376 12.82 22.43 16.54
N VAL A 377 12.45 21.16 16.74
CA VAL A 377 12.99 20.32 17.82
C VAL A 377 14.06 19.38 17.26
N GLY A 378 15.21 19.31 17.88
CA GLY A 378 16.33 18.44 17.52
C GLY A 378 17.65 19.17 17.45
N GLU A 379 18.74 18.38 17.44
CA GLU A 379 20.10 18.87 17.21
C GLU A 379 20.42 18.77 15.70
N ASN A 380 21.32 19.60 15.22
CA ASN A 380 21.80 19.58 13.83
C ASN A 380 20.71 19.81 12.74
N LEU A 381 19.69 20.61 13.06
CA LEU A 381 18.73 21.05 12.04
C LEU A 381 19.46 21.80 10.92
N ASN A 382 19.12 21.51 9.67
CA ASN A 382 19.70 22.20 8.51
C ASN A 382 18.94 23.48 8.11
N TYR A 383 18.06 23.96 9.00
CA TYR A 383 17.28 25.19 8.86
C TYR A 383 17.13 25.89 10.21
N GLU A 384 16.81 27.18 10.18
CA GLU A 384 16.46 27.97 11.37
C GLU A 384 14.95 27.92 11.57
N ALA A 385 14.53 27.31 12.69
CA ALA A 385 13.11 27.20 13.02
C ALA A 385 12.54 28.55 13.47
N ASP A 386 11.36 28.91 12.97
CA ASP A 386 10.65 30.11 13.40
C ASP A 386 9.95 29.88 14.76
N PRO A 387 10.33 30.60 15.83
CA PRO A 387 9.72 30.43 17.15
C PRO A 387 8.24 30.76 17.22
N GLU A 388 7.74 31.68 16.40
CA GLU A 388 6.31 32.00 16.33
C GLU A 388 5.52 30.85 15.71
N ILE A 389 6.03 30.26 14.63
CA ILE A 389 5.43 29.06 14.05
C ILE A 389 5.38 27.92 15.08
N GLN A 390 6.52 27.64 15.73
CA GLN A 390 6.63 26.60 16.75
C GLN A 390 5.65 26.84 17.91
N LYS A 391 5.53 28.08 18.39
CA LYS A 391 4.60 28.49 19.43
C LYS A 391 3.15 28.15 19.07
N TRP A 392 2.72 28.52 17.87
CA TRP A 392 1.32 28.41 17.48
C TRP A 392 0.93 26.98 17.12
N ILE A 393 1.75 26.22 16.39
CA ILE A 393 1.42 24.82 16.12
C ILE A 393 1.35 23.96 17.40
N ASN A 394 2.06 24.34 18.47
CA ASN A 394 2.00 23.65 19.76
C ASN A 394 0.86 24.16 20.66
N ASN A 395 0.15 25.22 20.30
CA ASN A 395 -1.00 25.71 21.05
C ASN A 395 -2.28 24.92 20.65
N PHE A 396 -2.92 24.28 21.61
CA PHE A 396 -4.13 23.48 21.37
C PHE A 396 -5.29 24.33 20.82
N ASP A 397 -5.54 25.51 21.42
CA ASP A 397 -6.64 26.37 20.99
C ASP A 397 -6.43 26.89 19.57
N PHE A 398 -5.18 27.13 19.16
CA PHE A 398 -4.85 27.43 17.76
C PHE A 398 -5.23 26.27 16.84
N ARG A 399 -4.84 25.04 17.16
CA ARG A 399 -5.22 23.86 16.35
C ARG A 399 -6.73 23.60 16.33
N LYS A 400 -7.41 23.85 17.49
CA LYS A 400 -8.88 23.78 17.57
C LYS A 400 -9.55 24.80 16.64
N ALA A 401 -9.07 26.03 16.63
CA ALA A 401 -9.57 27.05 15.73
C ALA A 401 -9.38 26.65 14.24
N LEU A 402 -8.24 26.10 13.88
CA LEU A 402 -8.02 25.55 12.52
C LEU A 402 -9.03 24.43 12.21
N SER A 403 -9.28 23.50 13.15
CA SER A 403 -10.19 22.39 12.92
C SER A 403 -11.62 22.82 12.66
N ILE A 404 -12.15 23.71 13.51
CA ILE A 404 -13.54 24.16 13.37
C ILE A 404 -13.72 25.22 12.26
N ALA A 405 -12.65 25.72 11.66
CA ALA A 405 -12.74 26.59 10.48
C ALA A 405 -13.00 25.81 9.18
N ILE A 406 -12.66 24.51 9.13
CA ILE A 406 -12.69 23.70 7.90
C ILE A 406 -14.12 23.40 7.48
N ASP A 407 -14.45 23.74 6.25
CA ASP A 407 -15.72 23.36 5.56
C ASP A 407 -15.59 21.93 5.00
N ARG A 408 -15.87 20.95 5.84
CA ARG A 408 -15.75 19.53 5.52
C ARG A 408 -16.79 19.07 4.49
N GLU A 409 -17.97 19.65 4.49
CA GLU A 409 -19.02 19.35 3.50
C GLU A 409 -18.57 19.78 2.10
N LYS A 410 -18.05 21.02 1.97
CA LYS A 410 -17.50 21.52 0.69
C LYS A 410 -16.34 20.64 0.20
N ILE A 411 -15.43 20.23 1.09
CA ILE A 411 -14.34 19.32 0.72
C ILE A 411 -14.91 17.99 0.24
N ASN A 412 -15.90 17.44 0.93
CA ASN A 412 -16.56 16.18 0.54
C ASN A 412 -17.23 16.27 -0.84
N GLU A 413 -17.98 17.33 -1.07
CA GLU A 413 -18.65 17.56 -2.37
C GLU A 413 -17.65 17.71 -3.51
N VAL A 414 -16.64 18.56 -3.34
CA VAL A 414 -15.69 18.91 -4.40
C VAL A 414 -14.74 17.78 -4.73
N MET A 415 -14.19 17.10 -3.71
CA MET A 415 -13.16 16.08 -3.91
C MET A 415 -13.70 14.67 -4.02
N PHE A 416 -14.82 14.37 -3.34
CA PHE A 416 -15.31 13.02 -3.16
C PHE A 416 -16.75 12.81 -3.63
N LEU A 417 -17.33 13.79 -4.34
CA LEU A 417 -18.70 13.72 -4.89
C LEU A 417 -19.74 13.40 -3.83
N GLY A 418 -19.55 13.88 -2.59
CA GLY A 418 -20.42 13.61 -1.46
C GLY A 418 -20.34 12.17 -0.90
N SER A 419 -19.41 11.34 -1.37
CA SER A 419 -19.34 9.92 -0.98
C SER A 419 -18.67 9.68 0.37
N GLY A 420 -17.98 10.66 0.91
CA GLY A 420 -17.29 10.60 2.20
C GLY A 420 -18.16 11.10 3.36
N VAL A 421 -17.56 11.07 4.53
CA VAL A 421 -18.15 11.65 5.75
C VAL A 421 -17.13 12.55 6.45
N PRO A 422 -17.56 13.64 7.12
CA PRO A 422 -16.69 14.37 8.03
C PRO A 422 -16.08 13.42 9.03
N ASN A 423 -14.75 13.49 9.22
CA ASN A 423 -14.03 12.57 10.10
C ASN A 423 -12.69 13.18 10.50
N GLN A 424 -12.33 13.01 11.76
CA GLN A 424 -10.94 13.21 12.20
C GLN A 424 -10.07 12.01 11.80
N GLY A 425 -8.79 12.02 12.15
CA GLY A 425 -7.86 10.95 11.83
C GLY A 425 -8.10 9.65 12.59
N THR A 426 -9.27 9.01 12.43
CA THR A 426 -9.63 7.74 13.06
C THR A 426 -9.79 6.60 12.06
N PHE A 427 -9.88 5.37 12.57
CA PHE A 427 -10.37 4.25 11.79
C PHE A 427 -11.79 4.53 11.26
N ALA A 428 -12.11 3.98 10.10
CA ALA A 428 -13.45 4.12 9.54
C ALA A 428 -14.50 3.44 10.42
N LYS A 429 -15.74 3.97 10.43
CA LYS A 429 -16.87 3.36 11.12
C LYS A 429 -17.09 1.93 10.60
N GLY A 430 -17.27 0.97 11.51
CA GLY A 430 -17.31 -0.45 11.18
C GLY A 430 -15.99 -1.20 11.37
N HIS A 431 -14.88 -0.50 11.52
CA HIS A 431 -13.62 -1.12 11.92
C HIS A 431 -13.68 -1.61 13.38
N PRO A 432 -13.13 -2.81 13.73
CA PRO A 432 -13.17 -3.33 15.11
C PRO A 432 -12.58 -2.38 16.16
N PHE A 433 -11.66 -1.51 15.75
CA PHE A 433 -11.01 -0.54 16.64
C PHE A 433 -11.46 0.90 16.39
N TYR A 434 -12.65 1.07 15.84
CA TYR A 434 -13.26 2.40 15.72
C TYR A 434 -13.51 2.99 17.11
N PRO A 435 -13.01 4.21 17.42
CA PRO A 435 -13.05 4.75 18.77
C PRO A 435 -14.43 5.30 19.20
N GLY A 436 -15.42 5.27 18.28
CA GLY A 436 -16.74 5.85 18.48
C GLY A 436 -16.89 7.24 17.86
N ASP A 437 -18.14 7.63 17.62
CA ASP A 437 -18.50 8.90 16.96
C ASP A 437 -18.03 10.12 17.79
N GLU A 438 -18.06 10.02 19.13
CA GLU A 438 -17.61 11.09 20.02
C GLU A 438 -16.15 11.50 19.75
N VAL A 439 -15.27 10.54 19.49
CA VAL A 439 -13.86 10.80 19.16
C VAL A 439 -13.72 11.15 17.69
N ALA A 440 -14.32 10.37 16.80
CA ALA A 440 -14.17 10.51 15.36
C ALA A 440 -14.70 11.83 14.80
N LEU A 441 -15.70 12.43 15.46
CA LEU A 441 -16.34 13.67 15.06
C LEU A 441 -15.98 14.86 16.00
N ALA A 442 -15.04 14.69 16.91
CA ALA A 442 -14.61 15.79 17.77
C ALA A 442 -14.06 16.95 16.95
N TYR A 443 -14.54 18.17 17.20
CA TYR A 443 -14.12 19.40 16.53
C TYR A 443 -14.30 19.37 14.99
N THR A 444 -15.28 18.63 14.47
CA THR A 444 -15.57 18.56 13.02
C THR A 444 -16.60 19.58 12.56
N ASP A 445 -17.46 20.05 13.43
CA ASP A 445 -18.49 21.05 13.11
C ASP A 445 -17.84 22.39 12.75
N GLN A 446 -18.23 22.95 11.61
CA GLN A 446 -17.70 24.24 11.16
C GLN A 446 -18.30 25.38 11.98
N ASP A 447 -17.44 26.19 12.61
CA ASP A 447 -17.80 27.44 13.30
C ASP A 447 -16.68 28.49 13.12
N THR A 448 -16.75 29.24 12.03
CA THR A 448 -15.79 30.30 11.70
C THR A 448 -15.80 31.44 12.72
N ASP A 449 -16.96 31.76 13.32
CA ASP A 449 -17.09 32.82 14.30
C ASP A 449 -16.42 32.41 15.62
N GLU A 450 -16.65 31.20 16.08
CA GLU A 450 -15.99 30.66 17.28
C GLU A 450 -14.48 30.51 17.04
N ALA A 451 -14.05 30.06 15.86
CA ALA A 451 -12.63 30.00 15.51
C ALA A 451 -11.95 31.39 15.61
N ASN A 452 -12.61 32.45 15.11
CA ASN A 452 -12.08 33.81 15.28
C ASN A 452 -12.01 34.24 16.75
N LYS A 453 -13.04 33.97 17.55
CA LYS A 453 -13.03 34.28 19.01
C LYS A 453 -11.91 33.56 19.73
N ILE A 454 -11.69 32.29 19.44
CA ILE A 454 -10.59 31.52 20.02
C ILE A 454 -9.26 32.17 19.70
N LEU A 455 -9.03 32.49 18.41
CA LEU A 455 -7.78 33.13 17.97
C LEU A 455 -7.57 34.50 18.62
N ASP A 456 -8.62 35.31 18.73
CA ASP A 456 -8.56 36.59 19.43
C ASP A 456 -8.23 36.40 20.92
N GLY A 457 -8.85 35.38 21.56
CA GLY A 457 -8.67 35.06 22.96
C GLY A 457 -7.27 34.60 23.34
N ILE A 458 -6.55 33.97 22.39
CA ILE A 458 -5.15 33.55 22.61
C ILE A 458 -4.12 34.63 22.23
N GLY A 459 -4.59 35.84 21.87
CA GLY A 459 -3.72 36.99 21.58
C GLY A 459 -3.37 37.22 20.10
N LEU A 460 -4.07 36.56 19.18
CA LEU A 460 -3.96 36.78 17.74
C LEU A 460 -5.05 37.76 17.23
N ASP A 461 -5.39 38.78 18.00
CA ASP A 461 -6.48 39.73 17.74
C ASP A 461 -6.13 40.82 16.72
N LYS A 462 -4.82 41.06 16.48
CA LYS A 462 -4.36 42.09 15.52
C LYS A 462 -4.32 41.53 14.11
N LYS A 463 -4.84 42.35 13.14
CA LYS A 463 -4.88 41.97 11.73
C LYS A 463 -4.28 43.10 10.87
N ASP A 464 -3.75 42.73 9.70
CA ASP A 464 -3.34 43.67 8.67
C ASP A 464 -4.54 44.25 7.91
N GLY A 465 -4.27 45.13 6.92
CA GLY A 465 -5.31 45.73 6.09
C GLY A 465 -6.04 44.73 5.17
N ALA A 466 -5.54 43.54 4.98
CA ALA A 466 -6.16 42.44 4.21
C ALA A 466 -6.93 41.45 5.09
N GLY A 467 -6.89 41.62 6.41
CA GLY A 467 -7.59 40.78 7.37
C GLY A 467 -6.76 39.59 7.90
N PHE A 468 -5.47 39.50 7.57
CA PHE A 468 -4.61 38.45 8.08
C PHE A 468 -4.05 38.83 9.45
N ARG A 469 -3.96 37.84 10.34
CA ARG A 469 -3.47 38.01 11.70
C ARG A 469 -1.97 38.27 11.74
N LEU A 470 -1.55 39.16 12.62
CA LEU A 470 -0.16 39.53 12.78
C LEU A 470 0.54 38.62 13.80
N ARG A 471 1.85 38.51 13.64
CA ARG A 471 2.73 37.82 14.58
C ARG A 471 2.70 38.53 15.96
N THR A 472 2.94 37.76 17.01
CA THR A 472 2.96 38.30 18.39
C THR A 472 4.37 38.58 18.90
N ASP A 473 5.40 38.36 18.06
CA ASP A 473 6.80 38.64 18.37
C ASP A 473 7.19 40.14 18.29
N GLY A 474 6.25 40.98 17.88
CA GLY A 474 6.48 42.43 17.76
C GLY A 474 7.04 42.88 16.41
N SER A 475 7.24 41.98 15.44
CA SER A 475 7.71 42.32 14.08
C SER A 475 6.70 43.16 13.30
N GLY A 476 5.42 42.93 13.55
CA GLY A 476 4.32 43.51 12.75
C GLY A 476 4.04 42.78 11.44
N ASP A 477 4.73 41.69 11.20
CA ASP A 477 4.54 40.85 10.03
C ASP A 477 3.27 39.97 10.13
N VAL A 478 2.77 39.50 9.01
CA VAL A 478 1.65 38.56 8.95
C VAL A 478 2.09 37.19 9.47
N LEU A 479 1.26 36.58 10.33
CA LEU A 479 1.45 35.18 10.74
C LEU A 479 1.04 34.27 9.59
N GLY A 480 2.03 33.61 9.00
CA GLY A 480 1.80 32.74 7.84
C GLY A 480 2.49 31.38 7.97
N PHE A 481 1.87 30.34 7.41
CA PHE A 481 2.34 28.98 7.49
C PHE A 481 2.55 28.40 6.09
N GLU A 482 3.68 27.74 5.87
CA GLU A 482 3.88 26.95 4.65
C GLU A 482 3.03 25.68 4.74
N MET A 483 2.24 25.39 3.69
CA MET A 483 1.45 24.19 3.52
C MET A 483 1.92 23.44 2.28
N MET A 484 2.64 22.34 2.48
CA MET A 484 3.07 21.47 1.40
C MET A 484 1.98 20.50 1.00
N TYR A 485 2.04 20.04 -0.24
CA TYR A 485 1.26 18.94 -0.74
C TYR A 485 1.98 18.20 -1.86
N ILE A 486 1.65 16.91 -2.04
CA ILE A 486 2.19 16.14 -3.16
C ILE A 486 1.44 16.57 -4.42
N ALA A 487 2.17 17.11 -5.39
CA ALA A 487 1.63 17.35 -6.70
C ALA A 487 1.31 16.03 -7.41
N GLU A 488 0.20 15.98 -8.15
CA GLU A 488 -0.21 14.84 -8.98
C GLU A 488 -0.27 13.49 -8.25
N TYR A 489 -0.87 13.47 -7.08
CA TYR A 489 -1.06 12.23 -6.32
C TYR A 489 -2.41 11.54 -6.64
N PHE A 490 -2.67 10.36 -6.02
CA PHE A 490 -3.93 9.59 -6.19
C PHE A 490 -5.17 10.35 -5.72
N VAL A 491 -5.02 11.15 -4.68
CA VAL A 491 -6.02 12.08 -4.17
C VAL A 491 -5.56 13.48 -4.56
N ALA A 492 -6.47 14.34 -4.98
CA ALA A 492 -6.20 15.72 -5.41
C ALA A 492 -5.81 16.61 -4.21
N TYR A 493 -4.59 16.42 -3.69
CA TYR A 493 -4.10 17.19 -2.53
C TYR A 493 -3.82 18.65 -2.85
N ASP A 494 -3.62 19.01 -4.11
CA ASP A 494 -3.63 20.37 -4.61
C ASP A 494 -4.97 21.05 -4.30
N LYS A 495 -6.07 20.38 -4.64
CA LYS A 495 -7.42 20.90 -4.38
C LYS A 495 -7.73 20.96 -2.88
N LEU A 496 -7.28 19.97 -2.11
CA LEU A 496 -7.39 20.02 -0.65
C LEU A 496 -6.66 21.23 -0.07
N ALA A 497 -5.42 21.48 -0.50
CA ALA A 497 -4.61 22.59 -0.02
C ALA A 497 -5.27 23.96 -0.33
N GLU A 498 -5.85 24.12 -1.53
CA GLU A 498 -6.60 25.32 -1.89
C GLU A 498 -7.83 25.53 -0.98
N LEU A 499 -8.62 24.47 -0.74
CA LEU A 499 -9.81 24.56 0.11
C LEU A 499 -9.46 24.87 1.57
N LEU A 500 -8.44 24.21 2.11
CA LEU A 500 -7.93 24.52 3.47
C LEU A 500 -7.41 25.95 3.56
N ALA A 501 -6.67 26.44 2.55
CA ALA A 501 -6.16 27.81 2.53
C ALA A 501 -7.28 28.85 2.45
N GLU A 502 -8.35 28.56 1.70
CA GLU A 502 -9.55 29.40 1.68
C GLU A 502 -10.19 29.50 3.08
N ASP A 503 -10.40 28.37 3.74
CA ASP A 503 -11.02 28.33 5.06
C ASP A 503 -10.16 29.01 6.12
N PHE A 504 -8.84 28.77 6.11
CA PHE A 504 -7.92 29.45 7.04
C PHE A 504 -7.85 30.96 6.77
N GLY A 505 -7.99 31.38 5.51
CA GLY A 505 -8.11 32.79 5.16
C GLY A 505 -9.31 33.47 5.81
N LYS A 506 -10.47 32.78 5.96
CA LYS A 506 -11.68 33.31 6.63
C LYS A 506 -11.45 33.63 8.09
N ILE A 507 -10.53 32.94 8.74
CA ILE A 507 -10.12 33.20 10.15
C ILE A 507 -8.86 34.04 10.26
N GLY A 508 -8.35 34.58 9.15
CA GLY A 508 -7.19 35.47 9.09
C GLY A 508 -5.85 34.75 9.19
N ILE A 509 -5.78 33.45 8.98
CA ILE A 509 -4.52 32.69 8.94
C ILE A 509 -4.05 32.60 7.49
N LYS A 510 -2.83 33.10 7.24
CA LYS A 510 -2.19 33.04 5.94
C LYS A 510 -1.55 31.69 5.71
N THR A 511 -1.77 31.12 4.53
CA THR A 511 -1.08 29.88 4.11
C THR A 511 -0.35 30.10 2.78
N TYR A 512 0.88 29.56 2.70
CA TYR A 512 1.71 29.59 1.51
C TYR A 512 1.74 28.18 0.92
N LEU A 513 1.02 27.98 -0.17
CA LEU A 513 0.87 26.68 -0.82
C LEU A 513 2.14 26.28 -1.56
N LYS A 514 2.63 25.05 -1.34
CA LYS A 514 3.87 24.56 -1.93
C LYS A 514 3.71 23.16 -2.52
N PRO A 515 3.54 23.05 -3.85
CA PRO A 515 3.54 21.77 -4.53
C PRO A 515 4.95 21.18 -4.54
N LEU A 516 5.10 19.91 -4.18
CA LEU A 516 6.38 19.22 -4.15
C LEU A 516 6.22 17.75 -4.59
N ASP A 517 7.31 17.19 -5.11
CA ASP A 517 7.41 15.76 -5.38
C ASP A 517 7.47 14.94 -4.07
N VAL A 518 7.02 13.68 -4.15
CA VAL A 518 7.03 12.72 -3.03
C VAL A 518 8.42 12.60 -2.39
N SER A 519 9.48 12.54 -3.21
CA SER A 519 10.86 12.42 -2.74
C SER A 519 11.32 13.64 -1.95
N VAL A 520 10.99 14.84 -2.42
CA VAL A 520 11.33 16.11 -1.74
C VAL A 520 10.58 16.25 -0.43
N ILE A 521 9.28 15.89 -0.39
CA ILE A 521 8.52 15.87 0.86
C ILE A 521 9.11 14.86 1.85
N ALA A 522 9.54 13.69 1.37
CA ALA A 522 10.17 12.68 2.21
C ALA A 522 11.49 13.18 2.80
N GLU A 523 12.32 13.84 2.01
CA GLU A 523 13.57 14.46 2.45
C GLU A 523 13.30 15.56 3.50
N ARG A 524 12.39 16.49 3.22
CA ARG A 524 12.04 17.55 4.18
C ARG A 524 11.47 17.00 5.49
N ARG A 525 10.65 15.93 5.41
CA ARG A 525 10.21 15.23 6.63
C ARG A 525 11.36 14.62 7.41
N ASN A 526 12.31 13.97 6.72
CA ASN A 526 13.46 13.38 7.37
C ASN A 526 14.36 14.44 8.04
N ASN A 527 14.40 15.64 7.48
CA ASN A 527 15.10 16.79 8.07
C ASN A 527 14.27 17.56 9.10
N ASN A 528 13.07 17.09 9.43
CA ASN A 528 12.10 17.77 10.32
C ASN A 528 11.66 19.17 9.84
N ASP A 529 11.86 19.48 8.55
CA ASP A 529 11.60 20.77 7.91
C ASP A 529 10.22 20.78 7.23
N ILE A 530 9.17 20.55 8.00
CA ILE A 530 7.76 20.66 7.57
C ILE A 530 6.99 21.40 8.64
N VAL A 531 6.04 22.26 8.24
CA VAL A 531 5.07 22.85 9.16
C VAL A 531 3.71 22.19 8.98
N PHE A 532 3.08 22.42 7.82
CA PHE A 532 1.81 21.82 7.45
C PHE A 532 1.93 20.99 6.17
N GLN A 533 1.16 19.91 6.09
CA GLN A 533 0.99 19.14 4.86
C GLN A 533 -0.49 18.84 4.64
N ALA A 534 -1.04 19.28 3.49
CA ALA A 534 -2.34 18.81 3.02
C ALA A 534 -2.18 17.37 2.50
N SER A 535 -2.83 16.41 3.16
CA SER A 535 -2.66 14.97 2.89
C SER A 535 -3.78 14.16 3.54
N GLY A 536 -3.77 12.84 3.35
CA GLY A 536 -4.50 11.92 4.22
C GLY A 536 -3.86 11.89 5.61
N VAL A 537 -4.68 12.05 6.64
CA VAL A 537 -4.20 12.09 8.04
C VAL A 537 -4.33 10.74 8.73
N MET A 538 -5.14 9.83 8.18
CA MET A 538 -5.26 8.46 8.66
C MET A 538 -5.32 7.51 7.48
N SER A 539 -4.37 6.63 7.38
CA SER A 539 -4.41 5.51 6.44
C SER A 539 -4.93 4.23 7.09
N ALA A 540 -5.81 4.38 8.08
CA ALA A 540 -6.45 3.27 8.74
C ALA A 540 -7.33 2.52 7.78
N ARG A 541 -7.15 1.26 7.74
CA ARG A 541 -7.51 0.39 6.66
C ARG A 541 -8.34 -0.74 7.23
N TRP A 542 -9.52 -0.87 6.72
CA TRP A 542 -10.38 -1.96 7.10
C TRP A 542 -10.17 -3.16 6.14
N PRO A 543 -10.29 -4.39 6.61
CA PRO A 543 -10.61 -4.76 7.98
C PRO A 543 -9.45 -4.61 8.94
N ASN A 544 -8.30 -4.43 8.48
CA ASN A 544 -7.14 -4.48 9.28
C ASN A 544 -5.99 -3.80 8.64
N LEU A 545 -5.13 -3.35 9.22
CA LEU A 545 -3.83 -3.83 9.13
C LEU A 545 -2.88 -2.89 9.62
N LEU A 546 -2.20 -3.46 10.42
CA LEU A 546 -0.85 -3.16 10.66
C LEU A 546 -0.63 -1.72 10.95
N ASP A 547 -0.69 -1.47 12.20
CA ASP A 547 0.30 -0.63 12.82
C ASP A 547 0.73 0.62 12.09
N ARG A 548 0.02 1.06 11.07
CA ARG A 548 0.33 2.36 10.51
C ARG A 548 -0.51 3.50 11.06
N TRP A 549 -1.22 3.28 12.15
CA TRP A 549 -1.80 4.40 12.86
C TRP A 549 -0.70 5.33 13.41
N HIS A 550 0.47 4.83 13.69
CA HIS A 550 1.64 5.63 14.00
C HIS A 550 2.23 6.39 12.80
N ASN A 551 1.85 6.03 11.58
CA ASN A 551 2.12 6.84 10.38
C ASN A 551 1.09 7.93 10.17
N THR A 552 0.11 8.08 11.05
CA THR A 552 -1.09 8.88 10.84
C THR A 552 -0.94 10.34 11.19
N GLY A 553 0.07 10.70 11.91
CA GLY A 553 0.33 12.09 12.19
C GLY A 553 1.81 12.38 12.08
N ALA A 554 2.17 13.45 11.38
CA ALA A 554 3.54 13.92 11.32
C ALA A 554 4.10 14.16 12.73
N ALA A 555 3.26 14.61 13.67
CA ALA A 555 3.62 14.78 15.06
C ALA A 555 4.23 13.53 15.66
N TYR A 556 3.50 12.44 15.57
CA TYR A 556 3.91 11.18 16.14
C TYR A 556 5.10 10.57 15.38
N ARG A 557 4.98 10.50 14.06
CA ARG A 557 6.02 9.95 13.20
C ARG A 557 7.35 10.70 13.32
N ASN A 558 7.29 12.03 13.36
CA ASN A 558 8.48 12.84 13.41
C ASN A 558 9.12 12.86 14.80
N TRP A 559 8.38 12.61 15.85
CA TRP A 559 8.96 12.68 17.19
C TRP A 559 9.36 11.32 17.76
N TYR A 560 8.53 10.30 17.58
CA TYR A 560 8.75 9.04 18.26
C TYR A 560 9.22 7.91 17.34
N VAL A 561 8.48 7.58 16.29
CA VAL A 561 8.76 6.40 15.45
C VAL A 561 9.73 6.71 14.33
N GLY A 562 9.51 7.76 13.57
CA GLY A 562 10.47 8.24 12.58
C GLY A 562 11.68 8.91 13.25
N GLY A 563 11.45 9.58 14.41
CA GLY A 563 12.48 10.24 15.17
C GLY A 563 13.54 9.30 15.72
N ARG A 564 13.15 8.15 16.25
CA ARG A 564 14.07 7.23 16.89
C ARG A 564 15.13 6.67 15.94
N ASP A 565 14.74 6.19 14.79
CA ASP A 565 15.64 5.48 13.89
C ASP A 565 16.10 6.35 12.71
N VAL A 566 15.22 7.15 12.12
CA VAL A 566 15.54 7.99 10.96
C VAL A 566 16.18 9.30 11.39
N TYR A 567 15.64 9.96 12.41
CA TYR A 567 16.18 11.24 12.89
C TYR A 567 17.38 11.06 13.81
N ALA A 568 17.48 9.94 14.57
CA ALA A 568 18.69 9.60 15.29
C ALA A 568 19.86 9.41 14.33
N ALA A 569 19.65 8.72 13.22
CA ALA A 569 20.64 8.56 12.16
C ALA A 569 21.02 9.89 11.48
N ALA A 570 20.06 10.81 11.36
CA ALA A 570 20.30 12.17 10.83
C ALA A 570 20.82 13.16 11.90
N GLY A 571 20.89 12.75 13.17
CA GLY A 571 21.32 13.62 14.29
C GLY A 571 20.28 14.67 14.71
N VAL A 572 19.00 14.48 14.32
CA VAL A 572 17.90 15.42 14.64
C VAL A 572 16.86 14.83 15.58
N ALA A 573 17.06 13.60 16.08
CA ALA A 573 16.14 12.96 17.00
C ALA A 573 16.20 13.59 18.39
N ALA A 574 15.04 13.85 18.97
CA ALA A 574 14.88 14.26 20.35
C ALA A 574 13.70 13.53 20.99
N GLU A 575 13.82 13.27 22.31
CA GLU A 575 12.69 12.69 23.04
C GLU A 575 11.54 13.70 23.12
N PRO A 576 10.28 13.23 22.96
CA PRO A 576 9.11 14.10 23.11
C PRO A 576 9.04 14.71 24.50
N THR A 577 8.78 16.00 24.57
CA THR A 577 8.47 16.69 25.81
C THR A 577 7.00 16.59 26.20
N ASP A 578 6.12 16.37 25.22
CA ASP A 578 4.69 16.15 25.41
C ASP A 578 4.44 14.71 25.90
N ALA A 579 3.85 14.57 27.08
CA ALA A 579 3.55 13.28 27.70
C ALA A 579 2.57 12.43 26.88
N ASN A 580 1.63 13.07 26.16
CA ASN A 580 0.68 12.37 25.30
C ASN A 580 1.36 11.79 24.06
N ILE A 581 2.29 12.52 23.44
CA ILE A 581 3.09 12.02 22.32
C ILE A 581 3.95 10.85 22.77
N LYS A 582 4.54 10.94 23.96
CA LYS A 582 5.31 9.85 24.57
C LYS A 582 4.42 8.61 24.79
N ARG A 583 3.21 8.82 25.34
CA ARG A 583 2.23 7.74 25.53
C ARG A 583 1.82 7.09 24.21
N LEU A 584 1.62 7.84 23.13
CA LEU A 584 1.36 7.31 21.80
C LEU A 584 2.45 6.33 21.34
N GLY A 585 3.71 6.66 21.63
CA GLY A 585 4.83 5.77 21.34
C GLY A 585 4.79 4.46 22.12
N GLU A 586 4.53 4.55 23.43
CA GLU A 586 4.40 3.37 24.30
C GLU A 586 3.27 2.45 23.82
N LEU A 587 2.12 3.03 23.40
CA LEU A 587 0.99 2.29 22.87
C LEU A 587 1.32 1.60 21.54
N ALA A 588 2.07 2.26 20.66
CA ALA A 588 2.53 1.67 19.43
C ALA A 588 3.45 0.46 19.67
N ASP A 589 4.45 0.64 20.54
CA ASP A 589 5.37 -0.44 20.90
C ASP A 589 4.64 -1.62 21.55
N ALA A 590 3.64 -1.34 22.39
CA ALA A 590 2.82 -2.38 23.01
C ALA A 590 1.95 -3.12 21.96
N ALA A 591 1.35 -2.39 21.02
CA ALA A 591 0.50 -2.97 19.98
C ALA A 591 1.28 -3.89 19.04
N THR A 592 2.54 -3.55 18.67
CA THR A 592 3.35 -4.38 17.77
C THR A 592 3.72 -5.75 18.36
N LYS A 593 3.66 -5.89 19.68
CA LYS A 593 3.96 -7.14 20.41
C LYS A 593 2.75 -8.07 20.53
N LYS A 594 1.57 -7.63 20.08
CA LYS A 594 0.32 -8.36 20.18
C LYS A 594 -0.15 -8.87 18.83
N ARG A 595 -0.95 -9.93 18.84
CA ARG A 595 -1.75 -10.29 17.67
C ARG A 595 -2.70 -9.15 17.34
N TYR A 596 -3.09 -9.08 16.06
CA TYR A 596 -3.91 -7.96 15.60
C TYR A 596 -5.23 -7.83 16.38
N GLU A 597 -5.94 -8.93 16.56
CA GLU A 597 -7.21 -8.97 17.27
C GLU A 597 -7.14 -8.47 18.73
N ASP A 598 -5.95 -8.50 19.34
CA ASP A 598 -5.72 -8.10 20.73
C ASP A 598 -5.28 -6.63 20.89
N ARG A 599 -5.09 -5.89 19.79
CA ARG A 599 -4.57 -4.51 19.77
C ARG A 599 -5.62 -3.44 20.06
N GLY A 600 -6.89 -3.83 20.20
CA GLY A 600 -8.01 -2.89 20.35
C GLY A 600 -7.80 -1.81 21.42
N PRO A 601 -7.40 -2.17 22.66
CA PRO A 601 -7.19 -1.18 23.72
C PRO A 601 -6.17 -0.11 23.35
N GLU A 602 -5.00 -0.50 22.82
CA GLU A 602 -3.94 0.43 22.43
C GLU A 602 -4.37 1.34 21.27
N TYR A 603 -5.06 0.79 20.29
CA TYR A 603 -5.51 1.56 19.14
C TYR A 603 -6.62 2.54 19.49
N ILE A 604 -7.57 2.17 20.34
CA ILE A 604 -8.66 3.06 20.77
C ILE A 604 -8.09 4.17 21.64
N GLU A 605 -7.23 3.86 22.63
CA GLU A 605 -6.57 4.85 23.48
C GLU A 605 -5.73 5.81 22.64
N GLY A 606 -4.93 5.26 21.71
CA GLY A 606 -4.05 6.06 20.86
C GLY A 606 -4.82 7.05 19.97
N GLN A 607 -5.89 6.60 19.32
CA GLN A 607 -6.76 7.48 18.53
C GLN A 607 -7.39 8.57 19.41
N THR A 608 -7.86 8.20 20.58
CA THR A 608 -8.50 9.14 21.51
C THR A 608 -7.52 10.24 21.95
N ILE A 609 -6.30 9.87 22.31
CA ILE A 609 -5.25 10.84 22.65
C ILE A 609 -4.94 11.72 21.44
N PHE A 610 -4.74 11.12 20.28
CA PHE A 610 -4.33 11.82 19.06
C PHE A 610 -5.36 12.87 18.64
N ILE A 611 -6.65 12.51 18.64
CA ILE A 611 -7.73 13.40 18.22
C ILE A 611 -8.03 14.47 19.29
N ASN A 612 -8.11 14.10 20.56
CA ASN A 612 -8.40 15.07 21.64
C ASN A 612 -7.33 16.17 21.76
N ASN A 613 -6.12 15.91 21.24
CA ASN A 613 -5.06 16.90 21.17
C ASN A 613 -4.89 17.54 19.79
N LEU A 614 -5.65 17.12 18.78
CA LEU A 614 -5.57 17.62 17.40
C LEU A 614 -4.13 17.65 16.87
N TYR A 615 -3.37 16.58 17.07
CA TYR A 615 -1.99 16.49 16.54
C TYR A 615 -1.95 16.42 15.00
N SER A 616 -3.05 16.10 14.37
CA SER A 616 -3.41 16.44 12.99
C SER A 616 -4.93 16.62 12.89
N ILE A 617 -5.41 17.19 11.81
CA ILE A 617 -6.81 17.55 11.65
C ILE A 617 -7.38 16.81 10.45
N GLY A 618 -8.33 15.91 10.69
CA GLY A 618 -9.06 15.23 9.62
C GLY A 618 -10.14 16.12 9.02
N ALA A 619 -10.39 15.96 7.75
CA ALA A 619 -11.50 16.61 7.07
C ALA A 619 -12.54 15.60 6.61
N VAL A 620 -12.22 14.71 5.69
CA VAL A 620 -13.14 13.74 5.10
C VAL A 620 -12.51 12.36 5.08
N GLY A 621 -13.29 11.36 5.45
CA GLY A 621 -12.93 9.95 5.44
C GLY A 621 -14.00 9.06 4.82
N GLY A 622 -13.79 7.75 4.87
CA GLY A 622 -14.77 6.77 4.41
C GLY A 622 -14.97 6.73 2.90
N THR A 623 -14.00 7.20 2.10
CA THR A 623 -14.11 7.24 0.63
C THR A 623 -13.28 6.17 -0.06
N PRO A 624 -13.64 5.71 -1.27
CA PRO A 624 -12.81 4.83 -2.09
C PRO A 624 -11.72 5.59 -2.87
N ALA A 625 -11.53 6.88 -2.67
CA ALA A 625 -10.70 7.73 -3.53
C ALA A 625 -9.24 7.27 -3.66
N PHE A 626 -8.69 6.63 -2.64
CA PHE A 626 -7.33 6.10 -2.71
C PHE A 626 -7.31 4.69 -3.28
N ASN A 627 -7.15 4.56 -4.60
CA ASN A 627 -7.09 3.29 -5.34
C ASN A 627 -8.34 2.38 -5.18
N GLY A 628 -9.45 2.89 -4.70
CA GLY A 628 -10.68 2.13 -4.52
C GLY A 628 -11.71 2.33 -5.63
N VAL A 629 -11.50 3.28 -6.53
CA VAL A 629 -12.31 3.42 -7.74
C VAL A 629 -11.77 2.46 -8.80
N ILE A 630 -12.61 1.54 -9.22
CA ILE A 630 -12.27 0.51 -10.21
C ILE A 630 -12.99 0.81 -11.52
N VAL A 631 -12.27 0.82 -12.62
CA VAL A 631 -12.83 0.78 -13.96
C VAL A 631 -12.45 -0.54 -14.59
N LYS A 632 -13.43 -1.35 -15.00
CA LYS A 632 -13.18 -2.65 -15.62
C LYS A 632 -14.09 -2.89 -16.82
N LYS A 633 -13.65 -3.70 -17.77
CA LYS A 633 -14.49 -4.22 -18.87
C LYS A 633 -15.52 -5.22 -18.33
N ASN A 634 -16.72 -5.23 -18.92
CA ASN A 634 -17.78 -6.14 -18.52
C ASN A 634 -17.49 -7.62 -18.83
N TYR A 635 -16.59 -7.90 -19.78
CA TYR A 635 -16.13 -9.26 -20.07
C TYR A 635 -15.05 -9.77 -19.09
N MET A 636 -14.48 -8.93 -18.22
CA MET A 636 -13.60 -9.37 -17.15
C MET A 636 -14.45 -10.04 -16.06
N LYS A 637 -14.19 -11.33 -15.82
CA LYS A 637 -14.92 -12.20 -14.89
C LYS A 637 -14.03 -12.63 -13.73
N ASN A 638 -14.62 -13.22 -12.71
CA ASN A 638 -14.00 -13.57 -11.43
C ASN A 638 -13.39 -12.37 -10.68
N VAL A 639 -13.67 -11.15 -11.11
CA VAL A 639 -13.30 -9.93 -10.38
C VAL A 639 -14.30 -9.74 -9.25
N PRO A 640 -13.88 -9.69 -7.99
CA PRO A 640 -14.81 -9.45 -6.88
C PRO A 640 -15.59 -8.13 -7.06
N ASP A 641 -16.88 -8.13 -6.72
CA ASP A 641 -17.69 -6.91 -6.78
C ASP A 641 -17.15 -5.85 -5.80
N VAL A 642 -16.72 -6.30 -4.63
CA VAL A 642 -16.10 -5.48 -3.59
C VAL A 642 -14.93 -6.25 -2.99
N ALA A 643 -13.85 -5.57 -2.69
CA ALA A 643 -12.74 -6.11 -1.92
C ALA A 643 -12.16 -5.02 -0.98
N PRO A 644 -11.50 -5.40 0.12
CA PRO A 644 -10.78 -4.45 0.94
C PRO A 644 -9.76 -3.72 0.11
N ASN A 645 -9.81 -2.39 0.11
CA ASN A 645 -8.87 -1.57 -0.65
C ASN A 645 -7.75 -1.10 0.25
N GLN A 646 -6.65 -1.85 0.26
CA GLN A 646 -5.54 -1.53 1.14
C GLN A 646 -4.20 -1.85 0.50
N SER A 647 -3.25 -0.96 0.67
CA SER A 647 -1.89 -1.19 0.20
C SER A 647 -1.29 -2.48 0.76
N PRO A 648 -1.36 -2.75 2.08
CA PRO A 648 -0.86 -4.00 2.64
C PRO A 648 -1.54 -5.27 2.13
N LEU A 649 -2.79 -5.21 1.70
CA LEU A 649 -3.52 -6.35 1.13
C LEU A 649 -3.25 -6.56 -0.36
N GLN A 650 -2.30 -5.83 -0.93
CA GLN A 650 -1.90 -5.98 -2.33
C GLN A 650 -3.08 -5.78 -3.31
N ASN A 651 -3.95 -4.80 -3.06
CA ASN A 651 -5.01 -4.51 -4.01
C ASN A 651 -4.42 -4.19 -5.42
N PRO A 652 -4.84 -4.86 -6.52
CA PRO A 652 -5.98 -5.77 -6.60
C PRO A 652 -5.65 -7.26 -6.33
N GLY A 653 -4.41 -7.59 -5.96
CA GLY A 653 -3.96 -8.97 -5.74
C GLY A 653 -4.78 -9.74 -4.70
N ILE A 654 -5.34 -9.05 -3.68
CA ILE A 654 -6.27 -9.66 -2.72
C ILE A 654 -7.45 -10.38 -3.42
N GLY A 655 -7.87 -9.89 -4.59
CA GLY A 655 -8.91 -10.50 -5.40
C GLY A 655 -8.46 -11.76 -6.16
N ARG A 656 -7.26 -12.28 -5.90
CA ARG A 656 -6.70 -13.46 -6.56
C ARG A 656 -6.68 -13.33 -8.09
N THR A 657 -6.00 -12.33 -8.58
CA THR A 657 -5.88 -11.99 -10.01
C THR A 657 -5.56 -13.17 -10.94
N PRO A 658 -4.85 -14.24 -10.53
CA PRO A 658 -4.64 -15.40 -11.40
C PRO A 658 -5.93 -16.12 -11.82
N THR A 659 -7.01 -15.97 -11.02
CA THR A 659 -8.33 -16.55 -11.35
C THR A 659 -9.19 -15.65 -12.24
N TRP A 660 -8.76 -14.43 -12.51
CA TRP A 660 -9.51 -13.54 -13.39
C TRP A 660 -9.32 -13.95 -14.84
N PHE A 661 -10.38 -13.79 -15.63
CA PHE A 661 -10.35 -14.17 -17.03
C PHE A 661 -11.20 -13.24 -17.90
N MET A 662 -10.96 -13.30 -19.19
CA MET A 662 -11.77 -12.66 -20.22
C MET A 662 -12.79 -13.66 -20.78
N GLU A 663 -14.06 -13.30 -20.77
CA GLU A 663 -15.11 -14.15 -21.32
C GLU A 663 -14.83 -14.48 -22.78
N GLY A 664 -14.75 -15.79 -23.10
CA GLY A 664 -14.33 -16.27 -24.41
C GLY A 664 -12.81 -16.27 -24.65
N GLY A 665 -11.99 -15.99 -23.62
CA GLY A 665 -10.53 -16.08 -23.67
C GLY A 665 -9.85 -15.01 -24.51
N LYS A 666 -10.49 -13.87 -24.74
CA LYS A 666 -9.95 -12.76 -25.53
C LYS A 666 -10.53 -11.41 -25.11
N ASN A 667 -9.83 -10.33 -25.41
CA ASN A 667 -10.35 -8.98 -25.26
C ASN A 667 -11.07 -8.50 -26.53
N ASP A 668 -11.64 -7.31 -26.51
CA ASP A 668 -12.41 -6.72 -27.61
C ASP A 668 -11.59 -6.29 -28.84
N GLN A 669 -10.27 -6.44 -28.80
CA GLN A 669 -9.37 -6.15 -29.93
C GLN A 669 -8.77 -7.42 -30.56
N GLU A 670 -8.88 -8.56 -29.90
CA GLU A 670 -8.49 -9.89 -30.38
C GLU A 670 -9.68 -10.66 -30.95
#